data_0386435979e82f4ece8e0c20c0a5b840
#
_entry.id   0386435979e82f4ece8e0c20c0a5b840
#
_cell.length_a   1.000
_cell.length_b   1.000
_cell.length_c   1.000
_cell.angle_alpha   90.00
_cell.angle_beta   90.00
_cell.angle_gamma   90.00
#
_symmetry.space_group_name_H-M   'P 1'
#
loop_
_entity.id
_entity.type
_entity.pdbx_description
1 polymer ?
#
loop_
_entity_poly.entity_id
_entity_poly.type
_entity_poly.pdbx_seq_one_letter_code
_entity_poly.pdbx_strand_id
1 'polypeptide(L)'
;MGTTIKTSPGHDHDHDHDHGEHAHEQKPVEHAHSCCSSEAQPAVVTFGEAPASGGRLSSFRIEAMDCPTEQTLIQNKLGKLAGVQKLEFNLINRMLGVWHDLPSTDPIREAISSLGMQAEPVEEGAASAEPAPVVKKHWWPLALSGVAALGAEVVHFASLGPTWVVALLALVSIFSCGLTTYKKGWIALKNFNLNINALMSIAVTGAIVIGQWPEAAMVMFLFTIAELIEAKSLDRARNAISGLMQLTPELATVKQADGSWQEVEAKNVELEAIVRIKPGERVGLDGEVVSGSSTIDQASITGESLPVEKTVGDKVFAGTINQAGSLEYRVTAAANNSTLARIIHAVEAAQGSRAPTQRFVDSFSRIYTPVVFVVALALALVAPLFFGGEWYDWIYRALVLLVVACPCALVISTPVTIVSGLAAAARKGILIKGGVYLEMGEKLDYLALDKTGTLTHGKPVQTDYVPLNPAVADSAPAIAASLAGRSDHPVSQAIAKAADGSLTLHEVSAFEALGGRGVKGEINGQMYHLGNHRLVEELGLCSPELEARLDALEMQGKTVVLLLDASGPIALFAVADTVKETSREAIAQLHDLGIKTVMLTGDNPHTAKAIADQVGIDEAQGNLLPADKLSAIEALYSRNHRVGMVGDGINDAPALARAEIGFAMAAAGTDTAIETADVALMDDDLRKIPTFIKLSRRTSAVLKQNIVLAIVTKVLFIGITFAGLATMWMAVFADMGVSLLVVFNGLRLLKK
;
A
#
# COMPACT_ATOMS: atom_id res chain seq x y z
N MET A 1 -32.89 -30.92 -48.78
CA MET A 1 -33.69 -29.87 -49.40
C MET A 1 -33.04 -28.58 -49.01
N GLY A 2 -32.16 -27.94 -49.74
CA GLY A 2 -32.16 -27.56 -51.15
C GLY A 2 -32.75 -26.18 -51.29
N THR A 3 -31.92 -25.18 -51.51
CA THR A 3 -31.74 -24.38 -52.71
C THR A 3 -31.05 -23.06 -52.35
N THR A 4 -29.91 -22.78 -52.69
CA THR A 4 -29.09 -22.25 -53.82
C THR A 4 -29.73 -21.18 -54.70
N ILE A 5 -28.86 -20.18 -55.09
CA ILE A 5 -28.85 -19.39 -56.35
C ILE A 5 -29.19 -17.88 -56.12
N LYS A 6 -28.49 -16.87 -56.69
CA LYS A 6 -27.42 -16.65 -57.69
C LYS A 6 -27.10 -15.13 -57.73
N THR A 7 -25.86 -14.75 -57.84
CA THR A 7 -25.09 -13.93 -58.82
C THR A 7 -25.68 -12.76 -59.57
N SER A 8 -25.05 -11.57 -59.42
CA SER A 8 -24.52 -10.58 -60.41
C SER A 8 -25.37 -10.08 -61.59
N PRO A 9 -25.07 -8.98 -62.31
CA PRO A 9 -23.82 -8.19 -62.45
C PRO A 9 -23.97 -6.65 -62.49
N GLY A 10 -22.99 -5.90 -62.41
CA GLY A 10 -22.12 -4.96 -62.99
C GLY A 10 -22.70 -3.89 -63.98
N HIS A 11 -22.18 -2.69 -63.82
CA HIS A 11 -22.03 -1.74 -64.93
C HIS A 11 -20.84 -0.82 -64.68
N ASP A 12 -19.86 -0.90 -65.62
CA ASP A 12 -18.81 0.08 -65.89
C ASP A 12 -19.37 1.38 -66.40
N HIS A 13 -18.77 2.49 -66.06
CA HIS A 13 -18.66 3.67 -66.94
C HIS A 13 -17.30 4.37 -66.68
N ASP A 14 -16.41 4.23 -67.69
CA ASP A 14 -15.27 5.09 -67.99
C ASP A 14 -15.70 6.50 -68.28
N HIS A 15 -14.94 7.47 -67.81
CA HIS A 15 -14.69 8.73 -68.49
C HIS A 15 -13.27 9.24 -68.14
N ASP A 16 -12.39 9.11 -69.13
CA ASP A 16 -11.15 9.88 -69.34
C ASP A 16 -11.43 11.39 -69.35
N HIS A 17 -10.61 12.17 -68.73
CA HIS A 17 -10.09 13.44 -69.23
C HIS A 17 -8.73 13.82 -68.63
N ASP A 18 -7.89 14.09 -69.51
CA ASP A 18 -6.46 14.39 -69.59
C ASP A 18 -6.10 15.81 -69.13
N HIS A 19 -4.78 16.01 -68.83
CA HIS A 19 -3.94 17.19 -68.79
C HIS A 19 -3.82 18.05 -67.53
N GLY A 20 -2.55 18.17 -67.10
CA GLY A 20 -2.01 19.34 -66.42
C GLY A 20 -0.84 19.04 -65.50
N GLU A 21 0.39 18.91 -66.07
CA GLU A 21 1.66 18.94 -65.33
C GLU A 21 1.80 20.27 -64.59
N HIS A 22 2.02 20.20 -63.26
CA HIS A 22 2.88 21.15 -62.54
C HIS A 22 3.67 20.41 -61.44
N ALA A 23 4.96 20.33 -61.68
CA ALA A 23 5.96 19.84 -60.73
C ALA A 23 6.04 20.82 -59.52
N HIS A 24 5.76 20.32 -58.32
CA HIS A 24 6.31 20.86 -57.09
C HIS A 24 6.95 19.75 -56.28
N GLU A 25 8.28 19.89 -56.17
CA GLU A 25 9.10 19.13 -55.23
C GLU A 25 8.54 19.18 -53.83
N GLN A 26 7.97 18.08 -53.34
CA GLN A 26 7.70 17.88 -51.91
C GLN A 26 8.67 16.77 -51.40
N LYS A 27 9.56 17.19 -50.49
CA LYS A 27 10.36 16.28 -49.68
C LYS A 27 9.48 15.34 -48.87
N PRO A 28 9.85 14.06 -48.70
CA PRO A 28 9.09 13.13 -47.85
C PRO A 28 9.19 13.59 -46.42
N VAL A 29 8.01 13.85 -45.79
CA VAL A 29 7.89 13.99 -44.34
C VAL A 29 7.90 12.57 -43.77
N GLU A 30 8.99 12.20 -43.16
CA GLU A 30 9.08 11.03 -42.30
C GLU A 30 8.06 11.19 -41.16
N HIS A 31 6.97 10.43 -41.21
CA HIS A 31 6.15 10.19 -40.04
C HIS A 31 6.93 9.32 -39.06
N ALA A 32 7.71 9.95 -38.19
CA ALA A 32 8.20 9.33 -36.98
C ALA A 32 6.99 9.00 -36.10
N HIS A 33 6.67 7.72 -36.00
CA HIS A 33 5.83 7.22 -34.92
C HIS A 33 6.60 7.43 -33.59
N SER A 34 6.45 8.61 -33.02
CA SER A 34 6.80 8.89 -31.65
C SER A 34 5.81 8.13 -30.75
N CYS A 35 6.21 6.92 -30.33
CA CYS A 35 5.63 6.33 -29.12
C CYS A 35 6.00 7.27 -27.97
N CYS A 36 5.04 8.05 -27.52
CA CYS A 36 5.14 8.86 -26.31
C CYS A 36 5.51 7.97 -25.14
N SER A 37 6.78 7.98 -24.75
CA SER A 37 7.19 7.61 -23.40
C SER A 37 6.73 8.75 -22.51
N SER A 38 5.56 8.61 -21.87
CA SER A 38 5.13 9.49 -20.79
C SER A 38 6.15 9.37 -19.66
N GLU A 39 6.96 10.39 -19.49
CA GLU A 39 7.85 10.53 -18.34
C GLU A 39 6.97 10.84 -17.13
N ALA A 40 6.90 9.89 -16.20
CA ALA A 40 6.21 10.07 -14.93
C ALA A 40 6.89 11.18 -14.14
N GLN A 41 6.17 12.23 -13.80
CA GLN A 41 6.67 13.27 -12.89
C GLN A 41 6.85 12.65 -11.49
N PRO A 42 7.98 12.90 -10.82
CA PRO A 42 8.22 12.37 -9.48
C PRO A 42 7.31 13.02 -8.45
N ALA A 43 6.66 12.20 -7.64
CA ALA A 43 5.87 12.63 -6.50
C ALA A 43 6.73 13.36 -5.47
N VAL A 44 6.16 14.35 -4.79
CA VAL A 44 6.79 15.02 -3.65
C VAL A 44 6.93 13.98 -2.53
N VAL A 45 8.14 13.60 -2.19
CA VAL A 45 8.41 12.66 -1.08
C VAL A 45 8.32 13.43 0.22
N THR A 46 7.33 13.12 1.05
CA THR A 46 7.24 13.61 2.42
C THR A 46 7.89 12.61 3.37
N PHE A 47 8.75 13.10 4.26
CA PHE A 47 9.32 12.33 5.36
C PHE A 47 8.46 12.53 6.61
N GLY A 48 8.49 11.56 7.54
CA GLY A 48 7.68 11.56 8.74
C GLY A 48 7.94 12.76 9.68
N GLU A 49 7.20 12.82 10.79
CA GLU A 49 7.30 13.92 11.77
C GLU A 49 8.69 14.08 12.37
N ALA A 50 9.00 15.30 12.74
CA ALA A 50 10.23 15.65 13.44
C ALA A 50 10.40 14.80 14.72
N PRO A 51 11.63 14.36 15.05
CA PRO A 51 11.89 13.73 16.33
C PRO A 51 11.54 14.68 17.49
N ALA A 52 11.16 14.12 18.65
CA ALA A 52 10.78 14.90 19.84
C ALA A 52 11.87 15.90 20.31
N SER A 53 13.12 15.70 19.87
CA SER A 53 14.25 16.59 20.12
C SER A 53 14.27 17.84 19.22
N GLY A 54 13.37 17.96 18.25
CA GLY A 54 13.43 18.97 17.20
C GLY A 54 14.45 18.56 16.12
N GLY A 55 14.80 19.50 15.25
CA GLY A 55 15.82 19.28 14.21
C GLY A 55 15.35 19.78 12.85
N ARG A 56 16.31 20.05 11.97
CA ARG A 56 16.07 20.50 10.60
C ARG A 56 16.04 19.27 9.68
N LEU A 57 15.02 19.14 8.85
CA LEU A 57 14.99 18.12 7.79
C LEU A 57 15.79 18.61 6.58
N SER A 58 16.66 17.75 6.07
CA SER A 58 17.30 17.93 4.77
C SER A 58 17.11 16.69 3.94
N SER A 59 16.58 16.86 2.72
CA SER A 59 16.28 15.80 1.79
C SER A 59 17.33 15.67 0.70
N PHE A 60 17.77 14.45 0.41
CA PHE A 60 18.80 14.17 -0.59
C PHE A 60 18.34 13.08 -1.54
N ARG A 61 18.61 13.26 -2.82
CA ARG A 61 18.50 12.22 -3.84
C ARG A 61 19.84 11.53 -4.02
N ILE A 62 19.86 10.20 -3.96
CA ILE A 62 21.07 9.39 -4.07
C ILE A 62 20.83 8.31 -5.12
N GLU A 63 21.22 8.56 -6.36
CA GLU A 63 20.98 7.66 -7.49
C GLU A 63 21.59 6.25 -7.30
N ALA A 64 22.70 6.16 -6.58
CA ALA A 64 23.38 4.90 -6.28
C ALA A 64 22.72 4.10 -5.13
N MET A 65 21.66 4.62 -4.47
CA MET A 65 20.95 3.94 -3.40
C MET A 65 19.81 3.09 -3.98
N ASP A 66 20.16 1.97 -4.56
CA ASP A 66 19.22 1.07 -5.25
C ASP A 66 18.90 -0.21 -4.48
N CYS A 67 19.65 -0.52 -3.41
CA CYS A 67 19.47 -1.73 -2.63
C CYS A 67 19.62 -1.51 -1.11
N PRO A 68 19.11 -2.44 -0.27
CA PRO A 68 19.23 -2.38 1.20
C PRO A 68 20.66 -2.35 1.71
N THR A 69 21.63 -2.87 0.96
CA THR A 69 23.05 -2.87 1.33
C THR A 69 23.60 -1.44 1.37
N GLU A 70 23.27 -0.64 0.38
CA GLU A 70 23.70 0.76 0.30
C GLU A 70 23.00 1.62 1.37
N GLN A 71 21.70 1.39 1.60
CA GLN A 71 21.00 1.97 2.73
C GLN A 71 21.74 1.72 4.06
N THR A 72 22.15 0.47 4.30
CA THR A 72 22.86 0.09 5.53
C THR A 72 24.23 0.79 5.63
N LEU A 73 24.96 0.94 4.51
CA LEU A 73 26.22 1.67 4.48
C LEU A 73 26.03 3.15 4.86
N ILE A 74 25.04 3.81 4.26
CA ILE A 74 24.70 5.20 4.55
C ILE A 74 24.26 5.35 6.01
N GLN A 75 23.39 4.47 6.49
CA GLN A 75 22.89 4.46 7.86
C GLN A 75 24.03 4.32 8.89
N ASN A 76 24.97 3.40 8.65
CA ASN A 76 26.12 3.17 9.52
C ASN A 76 27.10 4.35 9.51
N LYS A 77 27.21 5.07 8.39
CA LYS A 77 28.12 6.22 8.27
C LYS A 77 27.51 7.47 8.89
N LEU A 78 26.28 7.81 8.53
CA LEU A 78 25.59 9.00 9.01
C LEU A 78 25.13 8.88 10.47
N GLY A 79 24.78 7.68 10.92
CA GLY A 79 24.40 7.44 12.32
C GLY A 79 25.56 7.62 13.33
N LYS A 80 26.82 7.72 12.85
CA LYS A 80 27.98 8.07 13.65
C LYS A 80 28.34 9.56 13.60
N LEU A 81 27.65 10.33 12.77
CA LEU A 81 27.90 11.76 12.61
C LEU A 81 27.19 12.51 13.74
N ALA A 82 27.97 13.24 14.56
CA ALA A 82 27.41 14.04 15.63
C ALA A 82 26.46 15.11 15.05
N GLY A 83 25.27 15.24 15.62
CA GLY A 83 24.23 16.17 15.14
C GLY A 83 23.21 15.55 14.17
N VAL A 84 23.35 14.29 13.75
CA VAL A 84 22.30 13.54 13.05
C VAL A 84 21.41 12.85 14.07
N GLN A 85 20.10 13.11 14.01
CA GLN A 85 19.11 12.60 14.96
C GLN A 85 18.34 11.41 14.42
N LYS A 86 17.82 11.52 13.18
CA LYS A 86 16.97 10.50 12.54
C LYS A 86 17.29 10.41 11.06
N LEU A 87 17.27 9.20 10.53
CA LEU A 87 17.46 8.92 9.10
C LEU A 87 16.22 8.19 8.59
N GLU A 88 15.65 8.69 7.52
CA GLU A 88 14.54 8.07 6.82
C GLU A 88 14.93 7.79 5.37
N PHE A 89 14.64 6.57 4.91
CA PHE A 89 15.05 6.12 3.58
C PHE A 89 13.83 5.76 2.75
N ASN A 90 13.74 6.35 1.57
CA ASN A 90 12.82 5.91 0.53
C ASN A 90 13.63 5.31 -0.63
N LEU A 91 13.77 3.98 -0.63
CA LEU A 91 14.55 3.27 -1.64
C LEU A 91 13.90 3.31 -3.03
N ILE A 92 12.57 3.47 -3.12
CA ILE A 92 11.87 3.56 -4.41
C ILE A 92 12.28 4.81 -5.15
N ASN A 93 12.19 5.94 -4.48
CA ASN A 93 12.49 7.24 -5.06
C ASN A 93 13.96 7.61 -4.89
N ARG A 94 14.78 6.70 -4.30
CA ARG A 94 16.21 6.91 -4.00
C ARG A 94 16.44 8.16 -3.17
N MET A 95 15.51 8.43 -2.22
CA MET A 95 15.50 9.61 -1.38
C MET A 95 15.96 9.26 0.03
N LEU A 96 16.73 10.17 0.63
CA LEU A 96 17.19 10.13 2.01
C LEU A 96 16.75 11.40 2.72
N GLY A 97 15.93 11.28 3.77
CA GLY A 97 15.63 12.34 4.73
C GLY A 97 16.57 12.25 5.93
N VAL A 98 17.20 13.36 6.27
CA VAL A 98 18.12 13.48 7.42
C VAL A 98 17.61 14.55 8.34
N TRP A 99 17.21 14.16 9.55
CA TRP A 99 16.91 15.09 10.65
C TRP A 99 18.20 15.40 11.40
N HIS A 100 18.61 16.67 11.44
CA HIS A 100 19.89 17.08 12.02
C HIS A 100 19.89 18.50 12.61
N ASP A 101 20.86 18.75 13.50
CA ASP A 101 21.13 20.07 14.08
C ASP A 101 22.41 20.70 13.53
N LEU A 102 22.91 20.17 12.39
CA LEU A 102 24.14 20.68 11.78
C LEU A 102 23.91 22.07 11.15
N PRO A 103 24.91 22.97 11.20
CA PRO A 103 24.81 24.31 10.62
C PRO A 103 24.74 24.28 9.08
N SER A 104 25.30 23.26 8.43
CA SER A 104 25.25 23.06 6.98
C SER A 104 25.05 21.57 6.63
N THR A 105 24.64 21.30 5.39
CA THR A 105 24.46 19.93 4.85
C THR A 105 25.77 19.34 4.31
N ASP A 106 26.87 20.11 4.26
CA ASP A 106 28.15 19.65 3.71
C ASP A 106 28.71 18.42 4.40
N PRO A 107 28.71 18.30 5.75
CA PRO A 107 29.19 17.10 6.43
C PRO A 107 28.42 15.83 6.04
N ILE A 108 27.10 15.97 5.76
CA ILE A 108 26.26 14.86 5.30
C ILE A 108 26.68 14.45 3.88
N ARG A 109 26.84 15.43 2.98
CA ARG A 109 27.27 15.20 1.58
C ARG A 109 28.67 14.59 1.52
N GLU A 110 29.61 15.07 2.32
CA GLU A 110 30.96 14.51 2.42
C GLU A 110 30.95 13.08 2.94
N ALA A 111 30.16 12.79 3.97
CA ALA A 111 30.01 11.44 4.49
C ALA A 111 29.48 10.47 3.43
N ILE A 112 28.47 10.87 2.65
CA ILE A 112 27.91 10.08 1.55
C ILE A 112 28.91 9.96 0.39
N SER A 113 29.61 11.04 0.05
CA SER A 113 30.65 11.03 -0.98
C SER A 113 31.80 10.12 -0.63
N SER A 114 32.17 9.99 0.66
CA SER A 114 33.19 9.05 1.12
C SER A 114 32.83 7.57 0.89
N LEU A 115 31.53 7.28 0.71
CA LEU A 115 31.01 5.97 0.31
C LEU A 115 30.97 5.77 -1.20
N GLY A 116 31.46 6.77 -1.98
CA GLY A 116 31.46 6.73 -3.44
C GLY A 116 30.10 7.02 -4.07
N MET A 117 29.16 7.59 -3.31
CA MET A 117 27.81 7.98 -3.75
C MET A 117 27.72 9.51 -3.83
N GLN A 118 26.86 10.01 -4.71
CA GLN A 118 26.56 11.45 -4.79
C GLN A 118 25.21 11.70 -4.16
N ALA A 119 25.12 12.70 -3.29
CA ALA A 119 23.89 13.16 -2.67
C ALA A 119 23.54 14.55 -3.22
N GLU A 120 22.45 14.62 -3.96
CA GLU A 120 21.90 15.86 -4.51
C GLU A 120 20.83 16.39 -3.53
N PRO A 121 20.97 17.62 -3.01
CA PRO A 121 19.97 18.20 -2.14
C PRO A 121 18.68 18.45 -2.94
N VAL A 122 17.53 18.14 -2.34
CA VAL A 122 16.21 18.40 -2.89
C VAL A 122 15.54 19.42 -1.97
N GLU A 123 15.19 20.61 -2.49
CA GLU A 123 14.46 21.62 -1.74
C GLU A 123 13.02 21.19 -1.51
N GLU A 124 12.50 21.41 -0.31
CA GLU A 124 11.10 21.18 0.01
C GLU A 124 10.21 22.08 -0.89
N GLY A 125 9.35 21.44 -1.67
CA GLY A 125 8.43 22.15 -2.56
C GLY A 125 8.96 22.47 -3.97
N ALA A 126 10.22 22.21 -4.27
CA ALA A 126 10.70 22.28 -5.65
C ALA A 126 10.09 21.12 -6.42
N ALA A 127 9.22 21.43 -7.37
CA ALA A 127 8.83 20.50 -8.43
C ALA A 127 10.13 19.94 -9.01
N SER A 128 10.34 18.64 -8.80
CA SER A 128 11.58 17.93 -9.09
C SER A 128 12.20 18.39 -10.40
N ALA A 129 13.49 18.70 -10.32
CA ALA A 129 14.34 18.78 -11.50
C ALA A 129 14.08 17.57 -12.40
N GLU A 130 14.05 17.81 -13.70
CA GLU A 130 13.88 16.78 -14.75
C GLU A 130 14.57 15.48 -14.36
N PRO A 131 13.92 14.32 -14.52
CA PRO A 131 14.54 13.05 -14.26
C PRO A 131 15.85 13.02 -15.05
N ALA A 132 16.97 12.88 -14.34
CA ALA A 132 18.27 12.77 -14.98
C ALA A 132 18.17 11.70 -16.08
N PRO A 133 18.72 11.93 -17.27
CA PRO A 133 18.55 11.03 -18.40
C PRO A 133 18.95 9.62 -17.95
N VAL A 134 18.00 8.69 -18.03
CA VAL A 134 18.25 7.28 -17.70
C VAL A 134 19.44 6.83 -18.50
N VAL A 135 20.61 6.76 -17.87
CA VAL A 135 21.82 6.26 -18.50
C VAL A 135 21.50 4.82 -18.89
N LYS A 136 21.13 4.62 -20.16
CA LYS A 136 20.89 3.28 -20.71
C LYS A 136 22.16 2.49 -20.46
N LYS A 137 22.17 1.64 -19.42
CA LYS A 137 23.27 0.71 -19.16
C LYS A 137 23.45 -0.13 -20.43
N HIS A 138 24.51 0.11 -21.16
CA HIS A 138 24.82 -0.64 -22.38
C HIS A 138 25.03 -2.11 -22.02
N TRP A 139 24.31 -3.00 -22.67
CA TRP A 139 24.40 -4.45 -22.45
C TRP A 139 25.66 -5.08 -23.03
N TRP A 140 26.34 -4.38 -23.94
CA TRP A 140 27.53 -4.89 -24.65
C TRP A 140 28.73 -5.23 -23.73
N PRO A 141 29.03 -4.53 -22.60
CA PRO A 141 30.13 -4.93 -21.72
C PRO A 141 29.86 -6.28 -21.07
N LEU A 142 28.58 -6.53 -20.71
CA LEU A 142 28.16 -7.82 -20.13
C LEU A 142 28.27 -8.94 -21.20
N ALA A 143 27.87 -8.69 -22.45
CA ALA A 143 27.98 -9.65 -23.50
C ALA A 143 29.47 -9.96 -23.80
N LEU A 144 30.32 -8.94 -23.84
CA LEU A 144 31.77 -9.11 -24.01
C LEU A 144 32.36 -9.93 -22.87
N SER A 145 32.00 -9.63 -21.63
CA SER A 145 32.41 -10.39 -20.45
C SER A 145 32.01 -11.86 -20.54
N GLY A 146 30.77 -12.15 -20.95
CA GLY A 146 30.28 -13.51 -21.11
C GLY A 146 31.01 -14.30 -22.19
N VAL A 147 31.21 -13.68 -23.36
CA VAL A 147 31.97 -14.31 -24.45
C VAL A 147 33.42 -14.56 -24.03
N ALA A 148 34.06 -13.61 -23.34
CA ALA A 148 35.44 -13.75 -22.86
C ALA A 148 35.57 -14.81 -21.76
N ALA A 149 34.60 -14.89 -20.80
CA ALA A 149 34.59 -15.91 -19.76
C ALA A 149 34.40 -17.32 -20.34
N LEU A 150 33.41 -17.49 -21.24
CA LEU A 150 33.18 -18.77 -21.91
C LEU A 150 34.39 -19.14 -22.80
N GLY A 151 34.97 -18.16 -23.49
CA GLY A 151 36.21 -18.36 -24.29
C GLY A 151 37.37 -18.83 -23.43
N ALA A 152 37.59 -18.26 -22.26
CA ALA A 152 38.62 -18.69 -21.31
C ALA A 152 38.40 -20.15 -20.84
N GLU A 153 37.16 -20.53 -20.54
CA GLU A 153 36.78 -21.93 -20.14
C GLU A 153 37.05 -22.91 -21.32
N VAL A 154 36.59 -22.59 -22.55
CA VAL A 154 36.75 -23.43 -23.70
C VAL A 154 38.24 -23.62 -24.05
N VAL A 155 39.03 -22.53 -24.05
CA VAL A 155 40.48 -22.60 -24.33
C VAL A 155 41.20 -23.42 -23.28
N HIS A 156 40.83 -23.27 -22.00
CA HIS A 156 41.39 -24.02 -20.88
C HIS A 156 41.03 -25.53 -20.98
N PHE A 157 39.75 -25.85 -21.13
CA PHE A 157 39.24 -27.22 -21.13
C PHE A 157 39.71 -28.01 -22.37
N ALA A 158 39.71 -27.37 -23.53
CA ALA A 158 40.13 -28.00 -24.76
C ALA A 158 41.67 -27.95 -24.99
N SER A 159 42.44 -27.35 -24.08
CA SER A 159 43.88 -27.14 -24.17
C SER A 159 44.33 -26.49 -25.51
N LEU A 160 43.48 -25.57 -26.03
CA LEU A 160 43.65 -24.99 -27.37
C LEU A 160 44.69 -23.86 -27.46
N GLY A 161 45.37 -23.50 -26.37
CA GLY A 161 46.35 -22.41 -26.40
C GLY A 161 47.19 -22.27 -25.14
N PRO A 162 48.18 -21.35 -25.17
CA PRO A 162 49.01 -21.10 -24.01
C PRO A 162 48.21 -20.42 -22.86
N THR A 163 48.63 -20.66 -21.62
CA THR A 163 47.98 -20.17 -20.39
C THR A 163 47.77 -18.64 -20.35
N TRP A 164 48.65 -17.87 -21.02
CA TRP A 164 48.50 -16.42 -21.09
C TRP A 164 47.24 -15.96 -21.87
N VAL A 165 46.77 -16.75 -22.86
CA VAL A 165 45.54 -16.46 -23.61
C VAL A 165 44.35 -16.60 -22.69
N VAL A 166 44.32 -17.65 -21.87
CA VAL A 166 43.26 -17.87 -20.85
C VAL A 166 43.27 -16.72 -19.85
N ALA A 167 44.44 -16.31 -19.37
CA ALA A 167 44.61 -15.18 -18.47
C ALA A 167 44.12 -13.86 -19.09
N LEU A 168 44.44 -13.61 -20.34
CA LEU A 168 44.02 -12.40 -21.07
C LEU A 168 42.47 -12.36 -21.21
N LEU A 169 41.88 -13.46 -21.65
CA LEU A 169 40.42 -13.57 -21.78
C LEU A 169 39.74 -13.38 -20.42
N ALA A 170 40.26 -13.98 -19.36
CA ALA A 170 39.71 -13.81 -17.99
C ALA A 170 39.81 -12.35 -17.53
N LEU A 171 40.94 -11.67 -17.76
CA LEU A 171 41.09 -10.25 -17.44
C LEU A 171 40.09 -9.39 -18.24
N VAL A 172 39.93 -9.64 -19.55
CA VAL A 172 38.95 -8.94 -20.37
C VAL A 172 37.54 -9.10 -19.79
N SER A 173 37.17 -10.32 -19.40
CA SER A 173 35.88 -10.59 -18.75
C SER A 173 35.71 -9.78 -17.46
N ILE A 174 36.68 -9.89 -16.55
CA ILE A 174 36.62 -9.24 -15.21
C ILE A 174 36.60 -7.71 -15.35
N PHE A 175 37.44 -7.12 -16.22
CA PHE A 175 37.48 -5.67 -16.40
C PHE A 175 36.26 -5.12 -17.14
N SER A 176 35.62 -5.91 -17.99
CA SER A 176 34.41 -5.47 -18.71
C SER A 176 33.19 -5.28 -17.83
N CYS A 177 33.01 -6.11 -16.80
CA CYS A 177 31.80 -6.06 -15.96
C CYS A 177 32.09 -5.95 -14.45
N GLY A 178 33.27 -6.39 -13.97
CA GLY A 178 33.57 -6.52 -12.53
C GLY A 178 34.08 -5.25 -11.85
N LEU A 179 34.42 -4.18 -12.58
CA LEU A 179 34.97 -2.95 -11.98
C LEU A 179 34.05 -2.32 -10.95
N THR A 180 32.74 -2.35 -11.16
CA THR A 180 31.74 -1.84 -10.20
C THR A 180 31.73 -2.65 -8.92
N THR A 181 31.79 -3.97 -9.03
CA THR A 181 31.85 -4.90 -7.88
C THR A 181 33.14 -4.70 -7.09
N TYR A 182 34.28 -4.58 -7.76
CA TYR A 182 35.56 -4.28 -7.10
C TYR A 182 35.55 -2.93 -6.40
N LYS A 183 35.01 -1.89 -7.03
CA LYS A 183 34.89 -0.55 -6.41
C LYS A 183 34.02 -0.61 -5.15
N LYS A 184 32.84 -1.25 -5.22
CA LYS A 184 31.93 -1.46 -4.08
C LYS A 184 32.61 -2.33 -3.00
N GLY A 185 33.30 -3.39 -3.38
CA GLY A 185 34.06 -4.26 -2.47
C GLY A 185 35.18 -3.54 -1.74
N TRP A 186 35.96 -2.71 -2.44
CA TRP A 186 37.02 -1.92 -1.85
C TRP A 186 36.49 -0.88 -0.84
N ILE A 187 35.40 -0.20 -1.19
CA ILE A 187 34.73 0.74 -0.26
C ILE A 187 34.26 0.01 1.00
N ALA A 188 33.70 -1.18 0.85
CA ALA A 188 33.23 -1.99 1.97
C ALA A 188 34.38 -2.42 2.87
N LEU A 189 35.48 -2.91 2.31
CA LEU A 189 36.70 -3.29 3.05
C LEU A 189 37.31 -2.11 3.80
N LYS A 190 37.41 -0.95 3.16
CA LYS A 190 37.92 0.28 3.79
C LYS A 190 37.08 0.72 5.01
N ASN A 191 35.79 0.41 5.00
CA ASN A 191 34.86 0.72 6.10
C ASN A 191 34.66 -0.47 7.07
N PHE A 192 35.51 -1.51 7.02
CA PHE A 192 35.41 -2.72 7.83
C PHE A 192 34.04 -3.41 7.76
N ASN A 193 33.41 -3.33 6.59
CA ASN A 193 32.12 -3.97 6.33
C ASN A 193 32.31 -5.11 5.32
N LEU A 194 32.34 -6.35 5.82
CA LEU A 194 32.42 -7.54 4.98
C LEU A 194 31.04 -7.84 4.36
N ASN A 195 30.74 -7.12 3.27
CA ASN A 195 29.54 -7.36 2.47
C ASN A 195 29.83 -8.33 1.30
N ILE A 196 28.78 -8.65 0.56
CA ILE A 196 28.81 -9.54 -0.61
C ILE A 196 29.90 -9.13 -1.62
N ASN A 197 29.99 -7.83 -1.95
CA ASN A 197 30.95 -7.33 -2.91
C ASN A 197 32.39 -7.46 -2.42
N ALA A 198 32.63 -7.32 -1.10
CA ALA A 198 33.93 -7.53 -0.48
C ALA A 198 34.35 -9.00 -0.56
N LEU A 199 33.45 -9.93 -0.19
CA LEU A 199 33.73 -11.37 -0.26
C LEU A 199 33.99 -11.83 -1.68
N MET A 200 33.19 -11.38 -2.66
CA MET A 200 33.39 -11.71 -4.07
C MET A 200 34.71 -11.15 -4.61
N SER A 201 35.06 -9.90 -4.27
CA SER A 201 36.35 -9.32 -4.66
C SER A 201 37.52 -10.10 -4.11
N ILE A 202 37.45 -10.55 -2.83
CA ILE A 202 38.48 -11.38 -2.22
C ILE A 202 38.56 -12.75 -2.91
N ALA A 203 37.42 -13.41 -3.14
CA ALA A 203 37.37 -14.73 -3.76
C ALA A 203 37.91 -14.71 -5.18
N VAL A 204 37.47 -13.75 -6.01
CA VAL A 204 37.96 -13.62 -7.40
C VAL A 204 39.45 -13.27 -7.45
N THR A 205 39.90 -12.34 -6.58
CA THR A 205 41.35 -12.00 -6.52
C THR A 205 42.18 -13.21 -6.07
N GLY A 206 41.71 -13.96 -5.05
CA GLY A 206 42.34 -15.19 -4.61
C GLY A 206 42.41 -16.24 -5.72
N ALA A 207 41.36 -16.44 -6.49
CA ALA A 207 41.30 -17.36 -7.61
C ALA A 207 42.33 -16.98 -8.73
N ILE A 208 42.47 -15.68 -9.01
CA ILE A 208 43.49 -15.17 -9.95
C ILE A 208 44.89 -15.50 -9.43
N VAL A 209 45.17 -15.25 -8.14
CA VAL A 209 46.49 -15.49 -7.53
C VAL A 209 46.90 -16.96 -7.56
N ILE A 210 45.95 -17.88 -7.34
CA ILE A 210 46.22 -19.33 -7.40
C ILE A 210 46.20 -19.90 -8.84
N GLY A 211 45.98 -19.06 -9.86
CA GLY A 211 45.99 -19.47 -11.26
C GLY A 211 44.69 -20.01 -11.82
N GLN A 212 43.58 -19.91 -11.07
CA GLN A 212 42.23 -20.33 -11.51
C GLN A 212 41.53 -19.19 -12.30
N TRP A 213 42.15 -18.79 -13.41
CA TRP A 213 41.73 -17.66 -14.25
C TRP A 213 40.32 -17.85 -14.86
N PRO A 214 39.98 -19.03 -15.45
CA PRO A 214 38.68 -19.24 -16.06
C PRO A 214 37.55 -19.15 -15.03
N GLU A 215 37.74 -19.81 -13.89
CA GLU A 215 36.73 -19.79 -12.79
C GLU A 215 36.54 -18.38 -12.24
N ALA A 216 37.64 -17.60 -12.06
CA ALA A 216 37.55 -16.21 -11.62
C ALA A 216 36.69 -15.35 -12.56
N ALA A 217 36.88 -15.52 -13.87
CA ALA A 217 36.13 -14.82 -14.92
C ALA A 217 34.64 -15.23 -14.89
N MET A 218 34.36 -16.53 -14.82
CA MET A 218 32.99 -17.06 -14.79
C MET A 218 32.26 -16.62 -13.55
N VAL A 219 32.90 -16.65 -12.40
CA VAL A 219 32.34 -16.18 -11.10
C VAL A 219 31.94 -14.70 -11.20
N MET A 220 32.84 -13.84 -11.70
CA MET A 220 32.57 -12.41 -11.85
C MET A 220 31.44 -12.13 -12.84
N PHE A 221 31.42 -12.81 -13.97
CA PHE A 221 30.37 -12.70 -14.98
C PHE A 221 29.00 -13.12 -14.42
N LEU A 222 28.92 -14.31 -13.81
CA LEU A 222 27.67 -14.82 -13.23
C LEU A 222 27.18 -13.93 -12.10
N PHE A 223 28.09 -13.44 -11.25
CA PHE A 223 27.73 -12.53 -10.17
C PHE A 223 27.15 -11.22 -10.71
N THR A 224 27.73 -10.64 -11.77
CA THR A 224 27.19 -9.43 -12.39
C THR A 224 25.80 -9.66 -13.00
N ILE A 225 25.55 -10.83 -13.59
CA ILE A 225 24.21 -11.22 -14.06
C ILE A 225 23.24 -11.29 -12.87
N ALA A 226 23.67 -11.90 -11.76
CA ALA A 226 22.83 -11.99 -10.56
C ALA A 226 22.42 -10.61 -10.05
N GLU A 227 23.38 -9.67 -9.88
CA GLU A 227 23.10 -8.29 -9.48
C GLU A 227 22.11 -7.60 -10.45
N LEU A 228 22.25 -7.83 -11.75
CA LEU A 228 21.38 -7.22 -12.77
C LEU A 228 19.95 -7.79 -12.72
N ILE A 229 19.80 -9.09 -12.50
CA ILE A 229 18.50 -9.75 -12.35
C ILE A 229 17.82 -9.30 -11.04
N GLU A 230 18.61 -9.17 -9.97
CA GLU A 230 18.16 -8.65 -8.68
C GLU A 230 17.59 -7.25 -8.83
N ALA A 231 18.36 -6.32 -9.42
CA ALA A 231 17.92 -4.95 -9.65
C ALA A 231 16.62 -4.90 -10.48
N LYS A 232 16.56 -5.65 -11.60
CA LYS A 232 15.34 -5.72 -12.43
C LYS A 232 14.13 -6.32 -11.69
N SER A 233 14.37 -7.25 -10.79
CA SER A 233 13.28 -7.88 -10.01
C SER A 233 12.71 -6.94 -8.96
N LEU A 234 13.56 -6.16 -8.30
CA LEU A 234 13.17 -5.08 -7.42
C LEU A 234 12.42 -3.97 -8.18
N ASP A 235 12.94 -3.58 -9.36
CA ASP A 235 12.26 -2.61 -10.23
C ASP A 235 10.87 -3.11 -10.66
N ARG A 236 10.71 -4.40 -10.93
CA ARG A 236 9.43 -4.99 -11.30
C ARG A 236 8.42 -4.96 -10.14
N ALA A 237 8.87 -5.19 -8.91
CA ALA A 237 8.04 -5.05 -7.72
C ALA A 237 7.68 -3.56 -7.47
N ARG A 238 8.63 -2.65 -7.66
CA ARG A 238 8.43 -1.19 -7.59
C ARG A 238 7.45 -0.68 -8.65
N ASN A 239 7.63 -1.09 -9.90
CA ASN A 239 6.77 -0.68 -11.02
C ASN A 239 5.31 -1.14 -10.85
N ALA A 240 5.07 -2.19 -10.08
CA ALA A 240 3.71 -2.60 -9.71
C ALA A 240 3.01 -1.56 -8.84
N ILE A 241 3.75 -0.79 -8.05
CA ILE A 241 3.27 0.32 -7.22
C ILE A 241 3.22 1.61 -8.05
N SER A 242 4.29 1.92 -8.80
CA SER A 242 4.34 3.11 -9.66
C SER A 242 3.25 3.10 -10.75
N GLY A 243 2.76 1.92 -11.14
CA GLY A 243 1.58 1.81 -12.01
C GLY A 243 0.31 2.43 -11.43
N LEU A 244 0.20 2.56 -10.11
CA LEU A 244 -0.89 3.30 -9.47
C LEU A 244 -0.76 4.82 -9.68
N MET A 245 0.47 5.33 -9.74
CA MET A 245 0.74 6.76 -9.95
C MET A 245 0.33 7.23 -11.35
N GLN A 246 0.37 6.34 -12.36
CA GLN A 246 -0.03 6.66 -13.74
C GLN A 246 -1.55 6.67 -13.95
N LEU A 247 -2.33 6.47 -12.90
CA LEU A 247 -3.80 6.47 -12.99
C LEU A 247 -4.40 7.87 -12.96
N THR A 248 -3.68 8.90 -12.52
CA THR A 248 -4.18 10.28 -12.48
C THR A 248 -3.91 10.98 -13.81
N PRO A 249 -4.91 11.56 -14.48
CA PRO A 249 -4.70 12.38 -15.66
C PRO A 249 -3.97 13.68 -15.29
N GLU A 250 -3.13 14.16 -16.20
CA GLU A 250 -2.38 15.41 -16.02
C GLU A 250 -3.26 16.65 -16.17
N LEU A 251 -4.35 16.53 -16.92
CA LEU A 251 -5.27 17.63 -17.25
C LEU A 251 -6.66 17.37 -16.68
N ALA A 252 -7.34 18.44 -16.28
CA ALA A 252 -8.74 18.45 -15.85
C ALA A 252 -9.49 19.55 -16.59
N THR A 253 -10.73 19.29 -17.01
CA THR A 253 -11.61 20.27 -17.68
C THR A 253 -12.38 21.07 -16.63
N VAL A 254 -11.94 22.30 -16.35
CA VAL A 254 -12.43 23.17 -15.27
C VAL A 254 -13.36 24.24 -15.81
N LYS A 255 -14.45 24.51 -15.10
CA LYS A 255 -15.40 25.59 -15.41
C LYS A 255 -14.82 26.93 -14.96
N GLN A 256 -14.71 27.87 -15.88
CA GLN A 256 -14.23 29.22 -15.62
C GLN A 256 -15.35 30.14 -15.11
N ALA A 257 -14.98 31.29 -14.54
CA ALA A 257 -15.94 32.27 -14.02
C ALA A 257 -16.91 32.85 -15.10
N ASP A 258 -16.49 32.81 -16.38
CA ASP A 258 -17.30 33.21 -17.53
C ASP A 258 -18.25 32.10 -18.03
N GLY A 259 -18.23 30.93 -17.39
CA GLY A 259 -19.02 29.75 -17.75
C GLY A 259 -18.38 28.87 -18.84
N SER A 260 -17.25 29.26 -19.41
CA SER A 260 -16.49 28.45 -20.36
C SER A 260 -15.79 27.29 -19.69
N TRP A 261 -15.37 26.28 -20.47
CA TRP A 261 -14.63 25.13 -20.01
C TRP A 261 -13.20 25.16 -20.54
N GLN A 262 -12.22 25.05 -19.65
CA GLN A 262 -10.82 25.10 -20.02
C GLN A 262 -10.08 23.87 -19.44
N GLU A 263 -9.19 23.30 -20.24
CA GLU A 263 -8.25 22.29 -19.74
C GLU A 263 -7.13 22.95 -18.95
N VAL A 264 -6.95 22.53 -17.72
CA VAL A 264 -5.96 23.04 -16.77
C VAL A 264 -5.21 21.83 -16.20
N GLU A 265 -3.93 22.00 -15.89
CA GLU A 265 -3.18 20.95 -15.17
C GLU A 265 -3.85 20.63 -13.83
N ALA A 266 -4.10 19.34 -13.57
CA ALA A 266 -4.82 18.88 -12.38
C ALA A 266 -4.18 19.39 -11.06
N LYS A 267 -2.85 19.55 -11.05
CA LYS A 267 -2.13 20.07 -9.88
C LYS A 267 -2.41 21.55 -9.57
N ASN A 268 -2.89 22.32 -10.55
CA ASN A 268 -3.17 23.75 -10.43
C ASN A 268 -4.66 24.05 -10.21
N VAL A 269 -5.51 23.00 -10.10
CA VAL A 269 -6.95 23.18 -9.86
C VAL A 269 -7.17 23.48 -8.38
N GLU A 270 -7.90 24.57 -8.12
CA GLU A 270 -8.23 25.01 -6.75
C GLU A 270 -9.35 24.18 -6.15
N LEU A 271 -9.43 24.18 -4.82
CA LEU A 271 -10.57 23.60 -4.08
C LEU A 271 -11.86 24.32 -4.48
N GLU A 272 -13.00 23.62 -4.41
CA GLU A 272 -14.33 24.09 -4.80
C GLU A 272 -14.51 24.36 -6.31
N ALA A 273 -13.48 24.18 -7.14
CA ALA A 273 -13.61 24.27 -8.58
C ALA A 273 -14.55 23.19 -9.13
N ILE A 274 -15.33 23.54 -10.17
CA ILE A 274 -16.19 22.56 -10.85
C ILE A 274 -15.43 21.97 -12.03
N VAL A 275 -15.32 20.64 -12.04
CA VAL A 275 -14.63 19.85 -13.07
C VAL A 275 -15.66 18.99 -13.80
N ARG A 276 -15.54 18.90 -15.14
CA ARG A 276 -16.35 18.00 -15.97
C ARG A 276 -15.51 16.82 -16.43
N ILE A 277 -16.13 15.65 -16.38
CA ILE A 277 -15.58 14.41 -16.97
C ILE A 277 -16.57 13.81 -17.94
N LYS A 278 -16.06 13.31 -19.08
CA LYS A 278 -16.82 12.63 -20.12
C LYS A 278 -16.69 11.10 -19.99
N PRO A 279 -17.56 10.34 -20.67
CA PRO A 279 -17.40 8.89 -20.75
C PRO A 279 -16.03 8.49 -21.29
N GLY A 280 -15.39 7.52 -20.64
CA GLY A 280 -14.05 7.04 -20.96
C GLY A 280 -12.90 7.86 -20.33
N GLU A 281 -13.17 9.05 -19.79
CA GLU A 281 -12.15 9.86 -19.11
C GLU A 281 -11.91 9.39 -17.68
N ARG A 282 -10.70 9.65 -17.17
CA ARG A 282 -10.34 9.43 -15.77
C ARG A 282 -10.67 10.65 -14.93
N VAL A 283 -11.13 10.41 -13.71
CA VAL A 283 -11.31 11.45 -12.70
C VAL A 283 -9.93 11.97 -12.28
N GLY A 284 -9.70 13.29 -12.41
CA GLY A 284 -8.40 13.92 -12.13
C GLY A 284 -8.18 14.23 -10.66
N LEU A 285 -9.24 14.52 -9.92
CA LEU A 285 -9.22 15.03 -8.55
C LEU A 285 -10.38 14.43 -7.76
N ASP A 286 -10.22 14.31 -6.45
CA ASP A 286 -11.32 13.90 -5.56
C ASP A 286 -12.38 15.00 -5.51
N GLY A 287 -13.64 14.61 -5.50
CA GLY A 287 -14.74 15.57 -5.47
C GLY A 287 -16.10 14.95 -5.14
N GLU A 288 -17.12 15.81 -5.17
CA GLU A 288 -18.53 15.46 -4.98
C GLU A 288 -19.33 15.84 -6.22
N VAL A 289 -20.15 14.93 -6.73
CA VAL A 289 -20.97 15.15 -7.93
C VAL A 289 -21.99 16.26 -7.68
N VAL A 290 -21.99 17.27 -8.53
CA VAL A 290 -22.95 18.38 -8.46
C VAL A 290 -23.99 18.34 -9.60
N SER A 291 -23.68 17.63 -10.70
CA SER A 291 -24.59 17.50 -11.83
C SER A 291 -24.30 16.25 -12.65
N GLY A 292 -25.35 15.61 -13.15
CA GLY A 292 -25.27 14.40 -13.95
C GLY A 292 -25.41 13.11 -13.14
N SER A 293 -25.39 11.97 -13.86
CA SER A 293 -25.31 10.62 -13.30
C SER A 293 -24.50 9.74 -14.23
N SER A 294 -23.73 8.81 -13.66
CA SER A 294 -22.90 7.87 -14.43
C SER A 294 -22.52 6.65 -13.60
N THR A 295 -21.97 5.65 -14.26
CA THR A 295 -21.27 4.54 -13.62
C THR A 295 -19.76 4.80 -13.65
N ILE A 296 -19.09 4.61 -12.51
CA ILE A 296 -17.65 4.83 -12.37
C ILE A 296 -16.98 3.51 -11.99
N ASP A 297 -15.97 3.12 -12.76
CA ASP A 297 -15.07 2.01 -12.41
C ASP A 297 -14.06 2.50 -11.36
N GLN A 298 -14.22 2.01 -10.15
CA GLN A 298 -13.37 2.34 -9.00
C GLN A 298 -12.36 1.25 -8.67
N ALA A 299 -12.20 0.23 -9.52
CA ALA A 299 -11.31 -0.91 -9.27
C ALA A 299 -9.86 -0.52 -8.97
N SER A 300 -9.41 0.63 -9.50
CA SER A 300 -8.06 1.16 -9.25
C SER A 300 -7.82 1.57 -7.78
N ILE A 301 -8.87 1.92 -7.04
CA ILE A 301 -8.81 2.40 -5.66
C ILE A 301 -9.41 1.40 -4.69
N THR A 302 -10.63 0.94 -4.96
CA THR A 302 -11.34 0.01 -4.07
C THR A 302 -10.96 -1.45 -4.31
N GLY A 303 -10.47 -1.77 -5.50
CA GLY A 303 -10.20 -3.15 -5.93
C GLY A 303 -11.45 -3.93 -6.34
N GLU A 304 -12.63 -3.31 -6.33
CA GLU A 304 -13.88 -3.92 -6.78
C GLU A 304 -14.03 -3.80 -8.30
N SER A 305 -14.37 -4.92 -8.95
CA SER A 305 -14.46 -4.98 -10.42
C SER A 305 -15.78 -4.47 -10.98
N LEU A 306 -16.81 -4.30 -10.15
CA LEU A 306 -18.12 -3.82 -10.59
C LEU A 306 -18.14 -2.29 -10.56
N PRO A 307 -18.54 -1.63 -11.67
CA PRO A 307 -18.73 -0.19 -11.68
C PRO A 307 -19.84 0.23 -10.71
N VAL A 308 -19.64 1.37 -10.05
CA VAL A 308 -20.56 1.94 -9.07
C VAL A 308 -21.34 3.08 -9.71
N GLU A 309 -22.66 3.09 -9.56
CA GLU A 309 -23.50 4.21 -9.97
C GLU A 309 -23.24 5.43 -9.08
N LYS A 310 -23.12 6.61 -9.72
CA LYS A 310 -22.87 7.90 -9.06
C LYS A 310 -23.88 8.91 -9.50
N THR A 311 -24.48 9.58 -8.52
CA THR A 311 -25.50 10.62 -8.66
C THR A 311 -25.08 11.87 -7.88
N VAL A 312 -25.86 12.93 -7.96
CA VAL A 312 -25.60 14.19 -7.24
C VAL A 312 -25.47 13.93 -5.74
N GLY A 313 -24.40 14.44 -5.12
CA GLY A 313 -24.04 14.24 -3.72
C GLY A 313 -23.08 13.07 -3.46
N ASP A 314 -22.79 12.23 -4.47
CA ASP A 314 -21.87 11.12 -4.32
C ASP A 314 -20.40 11.54 -4.49
N LYS A 315 -19.52 10.92 -3.74
CA LYS A 315 -18.06 11.13 -3.85
C LYS A 315 -17.50 10.43 -5.08
N VAL A 316 -16.57 11.09 -5.77
CA VAL A 316 -15.74 10.55 -6.85
C VAL A 316 -14.26 10.69 -6.49
N PHE A 317 -13.43 9.75 -6.92
CA PHE A 317 -12.02 9.64 -6.52
C PHE A 317 -11.09 9.75 -7.72
N ALA A 318 -9.97 10.46 -7.54
CA ALA A 318 -8.93 10.59 -8.54
C ALA A 318 -8.41 9.22 -9.00
N GLY A 319 -8.19 9.05 -10.32
CA GLY A 319 -7.68 7.78 -10.88
C GLY A 319 -8.76 6.76 -11.25
N THR A 320 -10.04 6.99 -10.89
CA THR A 320 -11.17 6.16 -11.32
C THR A 320 -11.61 6.51 -12.75
N ILE A 321 -12.36 5.63 -13.43
CA ILE A 321 -12.74 5.81 -14.84
C ILE A 321 -14.26 6.00 -14.95
N ASN A 322 -14.65 7.10 -15.55
CA ASN A 322 -16.06 7.38 -15.88
C ASN A 322 -16.48 6.54 -17.10
N GLN A 323 -17.59 5.77 -17.02
CA GLN A 323 -17.96 4.84 -18.07
C GLN A 323 -19.11 5.33 -18.96
N ALA A 324 -20.21 5.86 -18.39
CA ALA A 324 -21.45 6.01 -19.14
C ALA A 324 -21.85 7.46 -19.42
N GLY A 325 -22.14 8.25 -18.37
CA GLY A 325 -22.66 9.61 -18.48
C GLY A 325 -21.56 10.68 -18.34
N SER A 326 -21.89 11.95 -18.66
CA SER A 326 -21.04 13.08 -18.30
C SER A 326 -21.39 13.53 -16.89
N LEU A 327 -20.37 13.75 -16.07
CA LEU A 327 -20.50 14.23 -14.69
C LEU A 327 -19.82 15.59 -14.54
N GLU A 328 -20.43 16.46 -13.74
CA GLU A 328 -19.76 17.63 -13.18
C GLU A 328 -19.61 17.42 -11.67
N TYR A 329 -18.42 17.60 -11.15
CA TYR A 329 -18.15 17.43 -9.73
C TYR A 329 -17.35 18.62 -9.18
N ARG A 330 -17.54 18.88 -7.91
CA ARG A 330 -16.85 19.92 -7.15
C ARG A 330 -15.62 19.30 -6.49
N VAL A 331 -14.46 19.92 -6.67
CA VAL A 331 -13.20 19.45 -6.11
C VAL A 331 -13.20 19.62 -4.59
N THR A 332 -12.95 18.53 -3.87
CA THR A 332 -12.90 18.49 -2.38
C THR A 332 -11.50 18.30 -1.82
N ALA A 333 -10.53 17.87 -2.65
CA ALA A 333 -9.15 17.70 -2.24
C ALA A 333 -8.19 18.14 -3.33
N ALA A 334 -7.09 18.79 -2.95
CA ALA A 334 -6.02 19.16 -3.87
C ALA A 334 -5.33 17.89 -4.43
N ALA A 335 -4.70 17.99 -5.60
CA ALA A 335 -4.11 16.85 -6.30
C ALA A 335 -3.10 16.06 -5.46
N ASN A 336 -2.27 16.76 -4.67
CA ASN A 336 -1.27 16.18 -3.77
C ASN A 336 -1.88 15.54 -2.50
N ASN A 337 -3.13 15.84 -2.19
CA ASN A 337 -3.87 15.31 -1.03
C ASN A 337 -5.07 14.45 -1.44
N SER A 338 -5.16 14.06 -2.71
CA SER A 338 -6.20 13.14 -3.20
C SER A 338 -6.07 11.76 -2.54
N THR A 339 -7.16 11.01 -2.52
CA THR A 339 -7.19 9.63 -2.01
C THR A 339 -6.09 8.78 -2.66
N LEU A 340 -5.89 8.88 -3.97
CA LEU A 340 -4.84 8.17 -4.68
C LEU A 340 -3.43 8.63 -4.24
N ALA A 341 -3.21 9.93 -4.05
CA ALA A 341 -1.92 10.45 -3.55
C ALA A 341 -1.63 9.91 -2.13
N ARG A 342 -2.61 9.89 -1.25
CA ARG A 342 -2.48 9.31 0.10
C ARG A 342 -2.17 7.80 0.07
N ILE A 343 -2.78 7.04 -0.84
CA ILE A 343 -2.45 5.61 -1.05
C ILE A 343 -0.97 5.47 -1.43
N ILE A 344 -0.50 6.26 -2.38
CA ILE A 344 0.88 6.23 -2.86
C ILE A 344 1.85 6.55 -1.71
N HIS A 345 1.62 7.66 -0.99
CA HIS A 345 2.45 8.06 0.14
C HIS A 345 2.51 7.01 1.25
N ALA A 346 1.38 6.40 1.58
CA ALA A 346 1.36 5.37 2.61
C ALA A 346 2.10 4.09 2.17
N VAL A 347 1.99 3.68 0.90
CA VAL A 347 2.76 2.54 0.37
C VAL A 347 4.26 2.86 0.32
N GLU A 348 4.65 4.09 0.01
CA GLU A 348 6.04 4.55 0.04
C GLU A 348 6.59 4.57 1.47
N ALA A 349 5.85 5.13 2.41
CA ALA A 349 6.20 5.15 3.84
C ALA A 349 6.32 3.74 4.42
N ALA A 350 5.42 2.83 4.00
CA ALA A 350 5.42 1.43 4.41
C ALA A 350 6.74 0.71 4.11
N GLN A 351 7.42 1.10 3.04
CA GLN A 351 8.69 0.49 2.65
C GLN A 351 9.87 0.97 3.51
N GLY A 352 9.76 2.13 4.14
CA GLY A 352 10.74 2.63 5.10
C GLY A 352 10.78 1.82 6.40
N SER A 353 9.69 1.15 6.77
CA SER A 353 9.57 0.33 7.98
C SER A 353 10.08 -1.09 7.74
N ARG A 354 11.19 -1.46 8.40
CA ARG A 354 11.77 -2.82 8.27
C ARG A 354 10.92 -3.86 8.99
N ALA A 355 10.44 -4.85 8.26
CA ALA A 355 9.72 -6.01 8.79
C ALA A 355 10.58 -6.84 9.77
N PRO A 356 9.96 -7.55 10.74
CA PRO A 356 10.68 -8.40 11.70
C PRO A 356 11.63 -9.40 11.04
N THR A 357 11.18 -10.08 9.98
CA THR A 357 12.00 -11.02 9.21
C THR A 357 13.18 -10.32 8.54
N GLN A 358 13.01 -9.11 8.03
CA GLN A 358 14.11 -8.33 7.45
C GLN A 358 15.15 -7.96 8.50
N ARG A 359 14.72 -7.49 9.68
CA ARG A 359 15.63 -7.20 10.82
C ARG A 359 16.39 -8.44 11.27
N PHE A 360 15.73 -9.60 11.29
CA PHE A 360 16.39 -10.88 11.60
C PHE A 360 17.47 -11.22 10.57
N VAL A 361 17.16 -11.14 9.27
CA VAL A 361 18.10 -11.41 8.17
C VAL A 361 19.31 -10.49 8.22
N ASP A 362 19.09 -9.18 8.45
CA ASP A 362 20.16 -8.19 8.59
C ASP A 362 21.08 -8.49 9.78
N SER A 363 20.50 -8.84 10.93
CA SER A 363 21.24 -9.20 12.14
C SER A 363 22.01 -10.51 11.97
N PHE A 364 21.39 -11.50 11.35
CA PHE A 364 22.03 -12.77 10.99
C PHE A 364 23.22 -12.53 10.06
N SER A 365 23.05 -11.80 8.98
CA SER A 365 24.10 -11.52 8.00
C SER A 365 25.29 -10.79 8.62
N ARG A 366 25.04 -9.88 9.56
CA ARG A 366 26.09 -9.12 10.28
C ARG A 366 27.03 -10.02 11.09
N ILE A 367 26.52 -11.12 11.65
CA ILE A 367 27.32 -12.07 12.45
C ILE A 367 27.86 -13.18 11.55
N TYR A 368 27.02 -13.73 10.69
CA TYR A 368 27.33 -14.86 9.83
C TYR A 368 28.50 -14.58 8.87
N THR A 369 28.51 -13.44 8.19
CA THR A 369 29.52 -13.11 7.18
C THR A 369 30.95 -13.02 7.75
N PRO A 370 31.21 -12.31 8.87
CA PRO A 370 32.53 -12.35 9.52
C PRO A 370 32.94 -13.75 10.02
N VAL A 371 31.99 -14.52 10.58
CA VAL A 371 32.28 -15.89 11.04
C VAL A 371 32.75 -16.77 9.89
N VAL A 372 32.02 -16.73 8.77
CA VAL A 372 32.42 -17.49 7.56
C VAL A 372 33.79 -17.06 7.04
N PHE A 373 34.07 -15.75 7.05
CA PHE A 373 35.38 -15.25 6.63
C PHE A 373 36.52 -15.81 7.52
N VAL A 374 36.32 -15.82 8.84
CA VAL A 374 37.29 -16.42 9.79
C VAL A 374 37.45 -17.93 9.58
N VAL A 375 36.33 -18.64 9.34
CA VAL A 375 36.36 -20.07 9.04
C VAL A 375 37.10 -20.36 7.74
N ALA A 376 36.85 -19.57 6.69
CA ALA A 376 37.57 -19.70 5.41
C ALA A 376 39.07 -19.42 5.59
N LEU A 377 39.43 -18.40 6.36
CA LEU A 377 40.82 -18.09 6.65
C LEU A 377 41.48 -19.23 7.47
N ALA A 378 40.79 -19.77 8.45
CA ALA A 378 41.25 -20.93 9.20
C ALA A 378 41.40 -22.17 8.31
N LEU A 379 40.47 -22.40 7.38
CA LEU A 379 40.55 -23.49 6.41
C LEU A 379 41.79 -23.34 5.51
N ALA A 380 42.07 -22.12 5.05
CA ALA A 380 43.23 -21.86 4.20
C ALA A 380 44.58 -22.00 4.91
N LEU A 381 44.66 -21.58 6.20
CA LEU A 381 45.95 -21.48 6.91
C LEU A 381 46.21 -22.65 7.89
N VAL A 382 45.15 -23.13 8.56
CA VAL A 382 45.28 -24.14 9.64
C VAL A 382 45.11 -25.56 9.11
N ALA A 383 44.14 -25.77 8.19
CA ALA A 383 43.85 -27.10 7.70
C ALA A 383 45.04 -27.81 7.02
N PRO A 384 45.87 -27.17 6.18
CA PRO A 384 47.06 -27.80 5.62
C PRO A 384 48.04 -28.31 6.64
N LEU A 385 48.16 -27.61 7.80
CA LEU A 385 49.10 -27.95 8.87
C LEU A 385 48.66 -29.17 9.69
N PHE A 386 47.36 -29.36 9.90
CA PHE A 386 46.81 -30.39 10.75
C PHE A 386 46.30 -31.63 9.99
N PHE A 387 45.76 -31.45 8.81
CA PHE A 387 45.18 -32.52 8.01
C PHE A 387 46.07 -32.97 6.84
N GLY A 388 47.20 -32.30 6.63
CA GLY A 388 48.07 -32.57 5.49
C GLY A 388 47.41 -32.12 4.15
N GLY A 389 48.02 -32.49 3.02
CA GLY A 389 47.60 -32.11 1.68
C GLY A 389 48.28 -30.84 1.18
N GLU A 390 48.00 -30.50 -0.06
CA GLU A 390 48.60 -29.32 -0.72
C GLU A 390 47.94 -28.04 -0.26
N TRP A 391 48.73 -26.99 -0.02
CA TRP A 391 48.21 -25.66 0.33
C TRP A 391 47.25 -25.11 -0.73
N TYR A 392 47.50 -25.44 -1.97
CA TYR A 392 46.67 -25.04 -3.11
C TYR A 392 45.22 -25.52 -2.93
N ASP A 393 45.02 -26.79 -2.63
CA ASP A 393 43.67 -27.37 -2.46
C ASP A 393 42.88 -26.73 -1.30
N TRP A 394 43.56 -26.47 -0.20
CA TRP A 394 42.91 -25.86 0.98
C TRP A 394 42.57 -24.39 0.74
N ILE A 395 43.46 -23.64 0.08
CA ILE A 395 43.15 -22.24 -0.32
C ILE A 395 41.99 -22.22 -1.32
N TYR A 396 41.99 -23.11 -2.31
CA TYR A 396 40.89 -23.22 -3.25
C TYR A 396 39.57 -23.50 -2.58
N ARG A 397 39.49 -24.49 -1.66
CA ARG A 397 38.30 -24.80 -0.86
C ARG A 397 37.86 -23.62 0.00
N ALA A 398 38.78 -22.87 0.56
CA ALA A 398 38.49 -21.67 1.32
C ALA A 398 37.84 -20.58 0.45
N LEU A 399 38.34 -20.37 -0.75
CA LEU A 399 37.75 -19.42 -1.72
C LEU A 399 36.35 -19.86 -2.19
N VAL A 400 36.16 -21.17 -2.46
CA VAL A 400 34.84 -21.74 -2.77
C VAL A 400 33.88 -21.53 -1.60
N LEU A 401 34.35 -21.75 -0.36
CA LEU A 401 33.55 -21.51 0.85
C LEU A 401 33.09 -20.05 0.96
N LEU A 402 33.96 -19.08 0.68
CA LEU A 402 33.60 -17.65 0.70
C LEU A 402 32.46 -17.35 -0.30
N VAL A 403 32.51 -17.96 -1.48
CA VAL A 403 31.48 -17.78 -2.52
C VAL A 403 30.16 -18.46 -2.09
N VAL A 404 30.19 -19.73 -1.67
CA VAL A 404 29.01 -20.50 -1.24
C VAL A 404 28.30 -19.83 -0.08
N ALA A 405 29.07 -19.30 0.86
CA ALA A 405 28.54 -18.79 2.10
C ALA A 405 27.90 -17.39 1.99
N CYS A 406 27.94 -16.74 0.81
CA CYS A 406 27.24 -15.48 0.60
C CYS A 406 25.73 -15.61 0.87
N PRO A 407 25.11 -14.83 1.76
CA PRO A 407 23.67 -14.96 2.05
C PRO A 407 22.77 -14.25 1.03
N CYS A 408 23.15 -14.19 -0.26
CA CYS A 408 22.50 -13.39 -1.30
C CYS A 408 20.99 -13.67 -1.40
N ALA A 409 20.61 -14.92 -1.62
CA ALA A 409 19.21 -15.32 -1.76
C ALA A 409 18.35 -14.97 -0.54
N LEU A 410 18.94 -15.03 0.67
CA LEU A 410 18.24 -14.72 1.91
C LEU A 410 17.97 -13.21 2.04
N VAL A 411 18.97 -12.38 1.72
CA VAL A 411 18.90 -10.91 1.82
C VAL A 411 17.91 -10.34 0.81
N ILE A 412 17.87 -10.87 -0.42
CA ILE A 412 16.99 -10.39 -1.51
C ILE A 412 15.55 -10.84 -1.33
N SER A 413 15.35 -12.06 -0.85
CA SER A 413 14.04 -12.69 -0.75
C SER A 413 13.05 -11.88 0.08
N THR A 414 13.50 -11.32 1.22
CA THR A 414 12.62 -10.64 2.17
C THR A 414 12.04 -9.35 1.60
N PRO A 415 12.83 -8.36 1.12
CA PRO A 415 12.26 -7.12 0.58
C PRO A 415 11.38 -7.37 -0.65
N VAL A 416 11.78 -8.26 -1.56
CA VAL A 416 10.96 -8.58 -2.75
C VAL A 416 9.61 -9.16 -2.36
N THR A 417 9.57 -10.07 -1.38
CA THR A 417 8.33 -10.71 -0.93
C THR A 417 7.42 -9.71 -0.23
N ILE A 418 7.96 -8.86 0.68
CA ILE A 418 7.20 -7.85 1.41
C ILE A 418 6.64 -6.80 0.44
N VAL A 419 7.45 -6.23 -0.46
CA VAL A 419 7.00 -5.24 -1.44
C VAL A 419 5.91 -5.83 -2.35
N SER A 420 6.06 -7.09 -2.77
CA SER A 420 5.04 -7.78 -3.56
C SER A 420 3.73 -7.96 -2.77
N GLY A 421 3.81 -8.27 -1.48
CA GLY A 421 2.65 -8.38 -0.60
C GLY A 421 1.94 -7.04 -0.39
N LEU A 422 2.70 -5.96 -0.13
CA LEU A 422 2.15 -4.60 0.00
C LEU A 422 1.47 -4.14 -1.29
N ALA A 423 2.09 -4.37 -2.45
CA ALA A 423 1.49 -4.05 -3.75
C ALA A 423 0.22 -4.87 -4.03
N ALA A 424 0.18 -6.13 -3.61
CA ALA A 424 -1.03 -6.96 -3.74
C ALA A 424 -2.16 -6.50 -2.82
N ALA A 425 -1.85 -6.00 -1.61
CA ALA A 425 -2.81 -5.40 -0.69
C ALA A 425 -3.39 -4.11 -1.26
N ALA A 426 -2.53 -3.20 -1.72
CA ALA A 426 -2.94 -1.92 -2.30
C ALA A 426 -3.89 -2.09 -3.49
N ARG A 427 -3.65 -3.06 -4.38
CA ARG A 427 -4.55 -3.40 -5.50
C ARG A 427 -5.93 -3.91 -5.06
N LYS A 428 -6.06 -4.33 -3.81
CA LYS A 428 -7.33 -4.77 -3.21
C LYS A 428 -7.96 -3.68 -2.34
N GLY A 429 -7.47 -2.45 -2.44
CA GLY A 429 -7.94 -1.33 -1.63
C GLY A 429 -7.59 -1.48 -0.14
N ILE A 430 -6.53 -2.21 0.21
CA ILE A 430 -6.03 -2.38 1.57
C ILE A 430 -4.68 -1.67 1.68
N LEU A 431 -4.66 -0.56 2.37
CA LEU A 431 -3.49 0.25 2.57
C LEU A 431 -2.78 -0.14 3.86
N ILE A 432 -1.54 -0.61 3.77
CA ILE A 432 -0.75 -1.08 4.92
C ILE A 432 0.43 -0.14 5.12
N LYS A 433 0.58 0.45 6.30
CA LYS A 433 1.65 1.41 6.63
C LYS A 433 3.02 0.79 6.89
N GLY A 434 3.17 -0.53 6.79
CA GLY A 434 4.48 -1.16 6.97
C GLY A 434 4.49 -2.66 6.74
N GLY A 435 5.63 -3.18 6.26
CA GLY A 435 5.86 -4.61 6.16
C GLY A 435 5.75 -5.35 7.49
N VAL A 436 5.93 -4.62 8.60
CA VAL A 436 5.72 -5.13 9.97
C VAL A 436 4.30 -5.64 10.14
N TYR A 437 3.30 -4.84 9.77
CA TYR A 437 1.88 -5.17 9.94
C TYR A 437 1.44 -6.30 9.01
N LEU A 438 2.05 -6.36 7.80
CA LEU A 438 1.82 -7.48 6.88
C LEU A 438 2.33 -8.82 7.45
N GLU A 439 3.42 -8.84 8.21
CA GLU A 439 3.88 -10.05 8.90
C GLU A 439 3.08 -10.33 10.19
N MET A 440 2.66 -9.29 10.91
CA MET A 440 1.93 -9.43 12.18
C MET A 440 0.50 -9.93 11.98
N GLY A 441 -0.13 -9.61 10.86
CA GLY A 441 -1.49 -10.03 10.54
C GLY A 441 -1.69 -11.57 10.51
N GLU A 442 -0.62 -12.36 10.25
CA GLU A 442 -0.66 -13.83 10.37
C GLU A 442 -0.96 -14.29 11.80
N LYS A 443 -0.54 -13.49 12.80
CA LYS A 443 -0.55 -13.86 14.22
C LYS A 443 -1.79 -13.41 14.96
N LEU A 444 -2.65 -12.62 14.34
CA LEU A 444 -3.91 -12.19 14.97
C LEU A 444 -4.78 -13.39 15.29
N ASP A 445 -5.30 -13.42 16.51
CA ASP A 445 -6.25 -14.41 17.01
C ASP A 445 -7.53 -13.80 17.58
N TYR A 446 -7.53 -12.48 17.80
CA TYR A 446 -8.68 -11.70 18.22
C TYR A 446 -8.86 -10.45 17.36
N LEU A 447 -10.12 -10.09 17.08
CA LEU A 447 -10.46 -8.83 16.42
C LEU A 447 -11.52 -8.10 17.26
N ALA A 448 -11.17 -6.93 17.76
CA ALA A 448 -12.09 -6.01 18.39
C ALA A 448 -12.69 -5.09 17.31
N LEU A 449 -14.00 -4.90 17.32
CA LEU A 449 -14.72 -4.11 16.32
C LEU A 449 -15.54 -3.03 17.03
N ASP A 450 -15.41 -1.79 16.57
CA ASP A 450 -16.41 -0.77 16.91
C ASP A 450 -17.73 -1.08 16.20
N LYS A 451 -18.83 -0.55 16.73
CA LYS A 451 -20.16 -0.71 16.14
C LYS A 451 -20.38 0.28 14.99
N THR A 452 -20.35 1.58 15.34
CA THR A 452 -20.83 2.67 14.47
C THR A 452 -19.86 2.93 13.32
N GLY A 453 -20.36 3.00 12.07
CA GLY A 453 -19.51 3.20 10.90
C GLY A 453 -18.63 2.00 10.53
N THR A 454 -18.48 1.02 11.42
CA THR A 454 -17.70 -0.22 11.23
C THR A 454 -18.62 -1.38 10.85
N LEU A 455 -19.38 -1.90 11.80
CA LEU A 455 -20.37 -2.97 11.58
C LEU A 455 -21.66 -2.46 10.95
N THR A 456 -21.98 -1.20 11.21
CA THR A 456 -23.17 -0.50 10.75
C THR A 456 -22.80 0.61 9.76
N HIS A 457 -23.80 1.16 9.08
CA HIS A 457 -23.58 2.25 8.10
C HIS A 457 -23.16 3.59 8.73
N GLY A 458 -23.28 3.75 10.06
CA GLY A 458 -22.99 5.01 10.76
C GLY A 458 -23.98 6.13 10.45
N LYS A 459 -25.08 5.79 9.77
CA LYS A 459 -26.13 6.72 9.37
C LYS A 459 -27.46 6.17 9.86
N PRO A 460 -28.02 6.74 10.95
CA PRO A 460 -29.33 6.34 11.42
C PRO A 460 -30.39 6.52 10.35
N VAL A 461 -31.28 5.55 10.22
CA VAL A 461 -32.44 5.60 9.33
C VAL A 461 -33.70 5.30 10.11
N GLN A 462 -34.82 5.89 9.74
CA GLN A 462 -36.13 5.52 10.32
C GLN A 462 -36.50 4.11 9.86
N THR A 463 -36.63 3.18 10.80
CA THR A 463 -36.97 1.77 10.53
C THR A 463 -38.43 1.46 10.70
N ASP A 464 -39.10 2.15 11.67
CA ASP A 464 -40.49 1.88 11.98
C ASP A 464 -41.28 3.18 12.18
N TYR A 465 -42.54 3.11 11.81
CA TYR A 465 -43.55 4.11 12.09
C TYR A 465 -44.79 3.40 12.65
N VAL A 466 -45.20 3.77 13.84
CA VAL A 466 -46.38 3.19 14.50
C VAL A 466 -47.32 4.33 14.92
N PRO A 467 -48.45 4.48 14.26
CA PRO A 467 -49.47 5.44 14.69
C PRO A 467 -50.11 4.97 15.99
N LEU A 468 -50.16 5.85 16.97
CA LEU A 468 -50.84 5.62 18.28
C LEU A 468 -52.22 6.21 18.30
N ASN A 469 -52.48 7.28 17.53
CA ASN A 469 -53.79 7.88 17.34
C ASN A 469 -54.23 7.73 15.87
N PRO A 470 -55.25 6.88 15.60
CA PRO A 470 -55.71 6.66 14.22
C PRO A 470 -56.25 7.91 13.50
N ALA A 471 -56.73 8.90 14.23
CA ALA A 471 -57.35 10.11 13.66
C ALA A 471 -56.31 11.01 12.96
N VAL A 472 -55.03 10.92 13.32
CA VAL A 472 -53.93 11.75 12.79
C VAL A 472 -52.82 10.89 12.17
N ALA A 473 -53.08 9.61 11.94
CA ALA A 473 -52.09 8.66 11.44
C ALA A 473 -51.44 9.13 10.09
N ASP A 474 -52.21 9.69 9.17
CA ASP A 474 -51.73 10.12 7.88
C ASP A 474 -50.95 11.45 7.94
N SER A 475 -51.21 12.31 8.93
CA SER A 475 -50.56 13.61 9.08
C SER A 475 -49.34 13.57 10.01
N ALA A 476 -49.23 12.59 10.89
CA ALA A 476 -48.16 12.48 11.88
C ALA A 476 -46.78 12.43 11.28
N PRO A 477 -46.50 11.70 10.17
CA PRO A 477 -45.17 11.71 9.53
C PRO A 477 -44.77 13.09 9.03
N ALA A 478 -45.70 13.86 8.41
CA ALA A 478 -45.42 15.21 7.91
C ALA A 478 -45.13 16.19 9.07
N ILE A 479 -45.88 16.09 10.18
CA ILE A 479 -45.68 16.91 11.39
C ILE A 479 -44.31 16.59 12.01
N ALA A 480 -43.99 15.29 12.20
CA ALA A 480 -42.74 14.84 12.78
C ALA A 480 -41.55 15.29 11.91
N ALA A 481 -41.62 15.10 10.58
CA ALA A 481 -40.58 15.51 9.67
C ALA A 481 -40.37 17.05 9.62
N SER A 482 -41.46 17.82 9.75
CA SER A 482 -41.38 19.29 9.81
C SER A 482 -40.63 19.79 11.05
N LEU A 483 -40.86 19.17 12.20
CA LEU A 483 -40.13 19.46 13.43
C LEU A 483 -38.68 18.96 13.35
N ALA A 484 -38.50 17.71 12.92
CA ALA A 484 -37.23 17.06 12.82
C ALA A 484 -36.26 17.77 11.87
N GLY A 485 -36.76 18.32 10.75
CA GLY A 485 -35.94 19.06 9.76
C GLY A 485 -35.33 20.37 10.27
N ARG A 486 -35.79 20.85 11.46
CA ARG A 486 -35.24 22.04 12.14
C ARG A 486 -34.11 21.70 13.12
N SER A 487 -33.80 20.40 13.31
CA SER A 487 -32.80 19.90 14.26
C SER A 487 -31.59 19.32 13.48
N ASP A 488 -30.39 19.56 13.98
CA ASP A 488 -29.15 18.95 13.53
C ASP A 488 -28.86 17.57 14.15
N HIS A 489 -29.71 17.13 15.09
CA HIS A 489 -29.51 15.84 15.74
C HIS A 489 -29.69 14.66 14.77
N PRO A 490 -28.79 13.66 14.74
CA PRO A 490 -28.82 12.56 13.76
C PRO A 490 -30.15 11.78 13.71
N VAL A 491 -30.79 11.55 14.85
CA VAL A 491 -32.09 10.88 14.93
C VAL A 491 -33.19 11.73 14.30
N SER A 492 -33.17 13.04 14.51
CA SER A 492 -34.14 13.97 13.90
C SER A 492 -33.92 14.00 12.36
N GLN A 493 -32.67 14.09 11.93
CA GLN A 493 -32.34 14.06 10.50
C GLN A 493 -32.80 12.77 9.80
N ALA A 494 -32.74 11.62 10.49
CA ALA A 494 -33.24 10.37 9.96
C ALA A 494 -34.75 10.39 9.72
N ILE A 495 -35.52 10.98 10.67
CA ILE A 495 -36.98 11.14 10.53
C ILE A 495 -37.34 12.13 9.43
N ALA A 496 -36.61 13.25 9.34
CA ALA A 496 -36.81 14.23 8.29
C ALA A 496 -36.57 13.65 6.89
N LYS A 497 -35.47 12.90 6.72
CA LYS A 497 -35.12 12.22 5.45
C LYS A 497 -36.13 11.15 5.04
N ALA A 498 -36.71 10.44 5.96
CA ALA A 498 -37.71 9.41 5.66
C ALA A 498 -38.97 9.99 4.98
N ALA A 499 -39.23 11.28 5.15
CA ALA A 499 -40.35 12.02 4.55
C ALA A 499 -39.95 12.80 3.28
N ASP A 500 -38.66 12.80 2.91
CA ASP A 500 -38.14 13.65 1.81
C ASP A 500 -38.76 13.28 0.45
N GLY A 501 -39.29 14.27 -0.23
CA GLY A 501 -39.93 14.14 -1.55
C GLY A 501 -41.32 13.48 -1.58
N SER A 502 -41.82 12.92 -0.46
CA SER A 502 -43.09 12.20 -0.40
C SER A 502 -44.21 12.97 0.30
N LEU A 503 -43.88 13.88 1.21
CA LEU A 503 -44.83 14.58 2.08
C LEU A 503 -44.69 16.12 1.95
N THR A 504 -45.82 16.81 2.09
CA THR A 504 -45.83 18.29 2.17
C THR A 504 -45.49 18.68 3.61
N LEU A 505 -44.29 19.31 3.79
CA LEU A 505 -43.86 19.79 5.09
C LEU A 505 -44.61 21.06 5.50
N HIS A 506 -44.84 21.20 6.82
CA HIS A 506 -45.52 22.34 7.41
C HIS A 506 -44.53 23.40 7.89
N GLU A 507 -44.98 24.65 7.94
CA GLU A 507 -44.21 25.73 8.55
C GLU A 507 -44.25 25.55 10.10
N VAL A 508 -43.04 25.61 10.72
CA VAL A 508 -42.89 25.47 12.17
C VAL A 508 -42.56 26.83 12.77
N SER A 509 -43.41 27.28 13.71
CA SER A 509 -43.17 28.44 14.56
C SER A 509 -42.83 28.04 15.99
N ALA A 510 -42.30 28.97 16.79
CA ALA A 510 -41.92 28.76 18.19
C ALA A 510 -41.09 27.48 18.43
N PHE A 511 -40.13 27.19 17.47
CA PHE A 511 -39.25 26.02 17.59
C PHE A 511 -38.28 26.18 18.76
N GLU A 512 -38.15 25.12 19.56
CA GLU A 512 -37.22 25.05 20.68
C GLU A 512 -36.62 23.65 20.79
N ALA A 513 -35.29 23.57 20.91
CA ALA A 513 -34.56 22.33 21.17
C ALA A 513 -34.53 22.08 22.71
N LEU A 514 -35.04 20.92 23.14
CA LEU A 514 -35.05 20.48 24.52
C LEU A 514 -33.84 19.60 24.80
N GLY A 515 -32.79 20.14 25.41
CA GLY A 515 -31.51 19.45 25.61
C GLY A 515 -31.64 18.05 26.20
N GLY A 516 -31.20 17.01 25.45
CA GLY A 516 -31.27 15.61 25.86
C GLY A 516 -32.67 14.99 25.92
N ARG A 517 -33.71 15.68 25.41
CA ARG A 517 -35.13 15.25 25.45
C ARG A 517 -35.76 15.21 24.05
N GLY A 518 -35.43 16.15 23.16
CA GLY A 518 -36.03 16.26 21.85
C GLY A 518 -36.23 17.69 21.39
N VAL A 519 -37.28 17.95 20.62
CA VAL A 519 -37.62 19.26 20.09
C VAL A 519 -39.15 19.54 20.28
N LYS A 520 -39.53 20.81 20.36
CA LYS A 520 -40.93 21.24 20.30
C LYS A 520 -41.13 22.38 19.30
N GLY A 521 -42.31 22.55 18.82
CA GLY A 521 -42.67 23.62 17.90
C GLY A 521 -44.19 23.68 17.65
N GLU A 522 -44.62 24.83 17.17
CA GLU A 522 -46.03 25.06 16.84
C GLU A 522 -46.25 24.91 15.31
N ILE A 523 -47.25 24.11 14.96
CA ILE A 523 -47.68 23.89 13.57
C ILE A 523 -49.20 24.15 13.52
N ASN A 524 -49.61 25.05 12.65
CA ASN A 524 -51.02 25.43 12.48
C ASN A 524 -51.74 25.85 13.78
N GLY A 525 -51.00 26.52 14.70
CA GLY A 525 -51.54 26.97 15.98
C GLY A 525 -51.64 25.90 17.07
N GLN A 526 -51.08 24.71 16.83
CA GLN A 526 -51.01 23.62 17.77
C GLN A 526 -49.56 23.28 18.12
N MET A 527 -49.28 23.13 19.45
CA MET A 527 -47.98 22.78 19.97
C MET A 527 -47.74 21.27 19.87
N TYR A 528 -46.61 20.89 19.28
CA TYR A 528 -46.16 19.51 19.15
C TYR A 528 -44.79 19.33 19.82
N HIS A 529 -44.57 18.14 20.35
CA HIS A 529 -43.28 17.72 20.88
C HIS A 529 -42.82 16.49 20.09
N LEU A 530 -41.55 16.44 19.72
CA LEU A 530 -40.90 15.26 19.15
C LEU A 530 -39.74 14.90 20.05
N GLY A 531 -39.88 13.87 20.89
CA GLY A 531 -38.89 13.57 21.92
C GLY A 531 -38.79 12.10 22.31
N ASN A 532 -37.78 11.82 23.13
CA ASN A 532 -37.48 10.48 23.61
C ASN A 532 -38.40 10.03 24.76
N HIS A 533 -38.24 8.79 25.22
CA HIS A 533 -39.01 8.18 26.32
C HIS A 533 -38.99 9.06 27.58
N ARG A 534 -37.83 9.63 27.93
CA ARG A 534 -37.70 10.50 29.11
C ARG A 534 -38.60 11.74 29.06
N LEU A 535 -38.79 12.34 27.88
CA LEU A 535 -39.71 13.48 27.73
C LEU A 535 -41.16 13.05 28.02
N VAL A 536 -41.56 11.86 27.56
CA VAL A 536 -42.89 11.32 27.75
C VAL A 536 -43.18 11.04 29.24
N GLU A 537 -42.20 10.52 29.98
CA GLU A 537 -42.25 10.30 31.41
C GLU A 537 -42.36 11.63 32.17
N GLU A 538 -41.51 12.64 31.83
CA GLU A 538 -41.58 13.97 32.49
C GLU A 538 -42.92 14.68 32.27
N LEU A 539 -43.58 14.43 31.14
CA LEU A 539 -44.93 14.96 30.86
C LEU A 539 -46.03 14.13 31.48
N GLY A 540 -45.71 12.99 32.12
CA GLY A 540 -46.68 12.09 32.72
C GLY A 540 -47.61 11.37 31.75
N LEU A 541 -47.17 11.19 30.50
CA LEU A 541 -47.93 10.62 29.39
C LEU A 541 -47.59 9.15 29.09
N CYS A 542 -46.66 8.53 29.83
CA CYS A 542 -46.27 7.14 29.64
C CYS A 542 -47.30 6.18 30.31
N SER A 543 -48.01 5.44 29.46
CA SER A 543 -48.90 4.36 29.96
C SER A 543 -48.10 3.04 29.95
N PRO A 544 -48.46 2.04 30.80
CA PRO A 544 -47.82 0.73 30.81
C PRO A 544 -47.82 0.01 29.46
N GLU A 545 -48.85 0.24 28.62
CA GLU A 545 -48.92 -0.31 27.28
C GLU A 545 -47.94 0.36 26.31
N LEU A 546 -47.78 1.68 26.46
CA LEU A 546 -46.78 2.44 25.69
C LEU A 546 -45.36 2.03 26.08
N GLU A 547 -45.08 1.96 27.38
CA GLU A 547 -43.80 1.54 27.93
C GLU A 547 -43.39 0.16 27.40
N ALA A 548 -44.28 -0.83 27.44
CA ALA A 548 -43.99 -2.16 26.86
C ALA A 548 -43.66 -2.15 25.36
N ARG A 549 -44.27 -1.21 24.59
CA ARG A 549 -43.94 -1.04 23.15
C ARG A 549 -42.58 -0.37 22.95
N LEU A 550 -42.26 0.63 23.76
CA LEU A 550 -40.98 1.30 23.76
C LEU A 550 -39.85 0.31 24.08
N ASP A 551 -40.00 -0.43 25.19
CA ASP A 551 -39.06 -1.47 25.62
C ASP A 551 -38.82 -2.54 24.52
N ALA A 552 -39.90 -2.97 23.86
CA ALA A 552 -39.83 -3.99 22.81
C ALA A 552 -39.00 -3.50 21.59
N LEU A 553 -39.03 -2.22 21.25
CA LEU A 553 -38.22 -1.63 20.16
C LEU A 553 -36.80 -1.30 20.63
N GLU A 554 -36.65 -0.80 21.87
CA GLU A 554 -35.34 -0.53 22.47
C GLU A 554 -34.53 -1.82 22.68
N MET A 555 -35.17 -2.92 23.04
CA MET A 555 -34.56 -4.25 23.11
C MET A 555 -34.07 -4.76 21.72
N GLN A 556 -34.63 -4.23 20.61
CA GLN A 556 -34.14 -4.49 19.26
C GLN A 556 -32.96 -3.57 18.84
N GLY A 557 -32.48 -2.73 19.74
CA GLY A 557 -31.41 -1.79 19.48
C GLY A 557 -31.80 -0.52 18.72
N LYS A 558 -33.10 -0.19 18.75
CA LYS A 558 -33.65 1.00 18.10
C LYS A 558 -33.76 2.17 19.07
N THR A 559 -33.51 3.37 18.57
CA THR A 559 -33.83 4.61 19.32
C THR A 559 -35.25 5.03 19.01
N VAL A 560 -36.04 5.16 20.02
CA VAL A 560 -37.47 5.49 19.87
C VAL A 560 -37.69 6.96 20.13
N VAL A 561 -38.51 7.60 19.27
CA VAL A 561 -38.91 9.00 19.36
C VAL A 561 -40.43 9.06 19.19
N LEU A 562 -41.10 9.83 20.08
CA LEU A 562 -42.52 10.00 20.04
C LEU A 562 -42.91 11.41 19.60
N LEU A 563 -43.93 11.47 18.77
CA LEU A 563 -44.64 12.69 18.47
C LEU A 563 -45.82 12.82 19.44
N LEU A 564 -45.92 13.96 20.13
CA LEU A 564 -46.90 14.25 21.15
C LEU A 564 -47.58 15.58 20.84
N ASP A 565 -48.87 15.69 21.23
CA ASP A 565 -49.58 16.96 21.28
C ASP A 565 -50.21 17.14 22.70
N ALA A 566 -51.09 18.13 22.85
CA ALA A 566 -51.76 18.39 24.11
C ALA A 566 -52.71 17.26 24.57
N SER A 567 -53.11 16.36 23.67
CA SER A 567 -53.98 15.21 23.95
C SER A 567 -53.20 13.94 24.32
N GLY A 568 -51.91 13.91 24.09
CA GLY A 568 -51.04 12.78 24.39
C GLY A 568 -50.18 12.29 23.21
N PRO A 569 -49.68 11.05 23.28
CA PRO A 569 -48.85 10.45 22.22
C PRO A 569 -49.64 10.20 20.94
N ILE A 570 -49.13 10.73 19.81
CA ILE A 570 -49.75 10.64 18.48
C ILE A 570 -49.15 9.48 17.68
N ALA A 571 -47.84 9.40 17.67
CA ALA A 571 -47.14 8.41 16.90
C ALA A 571 -45.75 8.11 17.49
N LEU A 572 -45.25 6.94 17.16
CA LEU A 572 -43.93 6.47 17.52
C LEU A 572 -43.11 6.25 16.25
N PHE A 573 -41.89 6.73 16.28
CA PHE A 573 -40.87 6.57 15.24
C PHE A 573 -39.69 5.83 15.84
N ALA A 574 -39.26 4.74 15.21
CA ALA A 574 -38.01 4.07 15.58
C ALA A 574 -36.92 4.35 14.55
N VAL A 575 -35.76 4.66 15.05
CA VAL A 575 -34.56 4.96 14.25
C VAL A 575 -33.46 4.02 14.68
N ALA A 576 -32.81 3.42 13.74
CA ALA A 576 -31.66 2.54 13.98
C ALA A 576 -30.54 2.78 12.99
N ASP A 577 -29.32 2.56 13.45
CA ASP A 577 -28.16 2.44 12.58
C ASP A 577 -28.08 0.99 12.09
N THR A 578 -28.35 0.79 10.79
CA THR A 578 -28.52 -0.54 10.21
C THR A 578 -27.18 -1.23 9.98
N VAL A 579 -27.15 -2.54 10.22
CA VAL A 579 -25.98 -3.38 9.98
C VAL A 579 -25.70 -3.45 8.47
N LYS A 580 -24.41 -3.34 8.07
CA LYS A 580 -24.00 -3.53 6.69
C LYS A 580 -24.20 -5.00 6.26
N GLU A 581 -24.67 -5.22 5.04
CA GLU A 581 -24.91 -6.56 4.51
C GLU A 581 -23.65 -7.41 4.53
N THR A 582 -22.48 -6.77 4.31
CA THR A 582 -21.16 -7.40 4.26
C THR A 582 -20.63 -7.82 5.64
N SER A 583 -21.15 -7.24 6.74
CA SER A 583 -20.63 -7.47 8.10
C SER A 583 -20.76 -8.94 8.53
N ARG A 584 -21.92 -9.56 8.31
CA ARG A 584 -22.15 -10.96 8.65
C ARG A 584 -21.20 -11.90 7.89
N GLU A 585 -21.01 -11.66 6.60
CA GLU A 585 -20.08 -12.44 5.78
C GLU A 585 -18.63 -12.29 6.25
N ALA A 586 -18.23 -11.05 6.58
CA ALA A 586 -16.90 -10.77 7.10
C ALA A 586 -16.60 -11.51 8.41
N ILE A 587 -17.55 -11.47 9.36
CA ILE A 587 -17.44 -12.20 10.65
C ILE A 587 -17.34 -13.71 10.42
N ALA A 588 -18.19 -14.29 9.57
CA ALA A 588 -18.12 -15.72 9.23
C ALA A 588 -16.74 -16.09 8.64
N GLN A 589 -16.20 -15.28 7.71
CA GLN A 589 -14.88 -15.49 7.14
C GLN A 589 -13.75 -15.35 8.17
N LEU A 590 -13.89 -14.48 9.19
CA LEU A 590 -12.93 -14.37 10.30
C LEU A 590 -12.93 -15.62 11.16
N HIS A 591 -14.11 -16.15 11.49
CA HIS A 591 -14.25 -17.41 12.23
C HIS A 591 -13.65 -18.60 11.47
N ASP A 592 -13.83 -18.68 10.14
CA ASP A 592 -13.17 -19.68 9.29
C ASP A 592 -11.64 -19.60 9.35
N LEU A 593 -11.10 -18.42 9.61
CA LEU A 593 -9.68 -18.18 9.81
C LEU A 593 -9.21 -18.44 11.26
N GLY A 594 -10.14 -18.80 12.17
CA GLY A 594 -9.86 -19.03 13.58
C GLY A 594 -9.66 -17.75 14.40
N ILE A 595 -10.18 -16.61 13.91
CA ILE A 595 -10.14 -15.33 14.61
C ILE A 595 -11.42 -15.18 15.44
N LYS A 596 -11.28 -14.93 16.74
CA LYS A 596 -12.39 -14.57 17.61
C LYS A 596 -12.73 -13.10 17.51
N THR A 597 -13.99 -12.76 17.70
CA THR A 597 -14.49 -11.42 17.49
C THR A 597 -15.13 -10.86 18.76
N VAL A 598 -14.85 -9.58 19.07
CA VAL A 598 -15.49 -8.86 20.18
C VAL A 598 -15.95 -7.48 19.69
N MET A 599 -17.19 -7.14 19.96
CA MET A 599 -17.70 -5.79 19.68
C MET A 599 -17.55 -4.91 20.91
N LEU A 600 -17.01 -3.70 20.71
CA LEU A 600 -16.80 -2.67 21.74
C LEU A 600 -17.63 -1.44 21.37
N THR A 601 -18.66 -1.10 22.15
CA THR A 601 -19.56 0.02 21.83
C THR A 601 -19.93 0.85 23.05
N GLY A 602 -20.22 2.14 22.83
CA GLY A 602 -20.82 3.02 23.83
C GLY A 602 -22.31 2.79 24.07
N ASP A 603 -22.98 1.99 23.23
CA ASP A 603 -24.38 1.66 23.38
C ASP A 603 -24.66 0.81 24.64
N ASN A 604 -25.92 0.73 25.02
CA ASN A 604 -26.31 -0.14 26.13
C ASN A 604 -26.04 -1.64 25.81
N PRO A 605 -25.80 -2.48 26.82
CA PRO A 605 -25.45 -3.89 26.61
C PRO A 605 -26.52 -4.71 25.88
N HIS A 606 -27.79 -4.35 25.94
CA HIS A 606 -28.87 -5.05 25.23
C HIS A 606 -28.78 -4.81 23.73
N THR A 607 -28.60 -3.56 23.31
CA THR A 607 -28.35 -3.18 21.91
C THR A 607 -27.08 -3.84 21.40
N ALA A 608 -25.99 -3.79 22.17
CA ALA A 608 -24.74 -4.42 21.84
C ALA A 608 -24.92 -5.92 21.57
N LYS A 609 -25.61 -6.62 22.45
CA LYS A 609 -25.87 -8.05 22.28
C LYS A 609 -26.77 -8.35 21.09
N ALA A 610 -27.84 -7.59 20.87
CA ALA A 610 -28.74 -7.79 19.74
C ALA A 610 -28.01 -7.69 18.39
N ILE A 611 -27.14 -6.70 18.23
CA ILE A 611 -26.33 -6.52 17.04
C ILE A 611 -25.29 -7.65 16.89
N ALA A 612 -24.60 -8.01 17.98
CA ALA A 612 -23.63 -9.10 17.98
C ALA A 612 -24.27 -10.43 17.54
N ASP A 613 -25.43 -10.76 18.08
CA ASP A 613 -26.19 -11.96 17.73
C ASP A 613 -26.65 -11.92 16.25
N GLN A 614 -27.02 -10.74 15.73
CA GLN A 614 -27.42 -10.55 14.33
C GLN A 614 -26.25 -10.80 13.36
N VAL A 615 -25.02 -10.38 13.71
CA VAL A 615 -23.83 -10.45 12.87
C VAL A 615 -23.05 -11.74 13.10
N GLY A 616 -23.24 -12.37 14.26
CA GLY A 616 -22.54 -13.59 14.67
C GLY A 616 -21.23 -13.33 15.40
N ILE A 617 -21.11 -12.22 16.12
CA ILE A 617 -19.91 -11.87 16.92
C ILE A 617 -19.93 -12.68 18.23
N ASP A 618 -18.74 -13.16 18.66
CA ASP A 618 -18.61 -14.04 19.84
C ASP A 618 -18.91 -13.34 21.16
N GLU A 619 -18.43 -12.10 21.33
CA GLU A 619 -18.54 -11.31 22.56
C GLU A 619 -18.99 -9.87 22.26
N ALA A 620 -19.79 -9.27 23.12
CA ALA A 620 -20.17 -7.86 23.01
C ALA A 620 -20.06 -7.16 24.37
N GLN A 621 -19.46 -5.96 24.36
CA GLN A 621 -19.32 -5.10 25.53
C GLN A 621 -19.93 -3.73 25.22
N GLY A 622 -20.94 -3.35 25.99
CA GLY A 622 -21.63 -2.07 25.88
C GLY A 622 -21.29 -1.10 27.01
N ASN A 623 -21.84 0.12 26.93
CA ASN A 623 -21.58 1.24 27.85
C ASN A 623 -20.11 1.63 27.99
N LEU A 624 -19.31 1.46 26.94
CA LEU A 624 -17.87 1.74 26.99
C LEU A 624 -17.56 3.19 26.59
N LEU A 625 -16.82 3.88 27.43
CA LEU A 625 -16.12 5.13 27.07
C LEU A 625 -14.84 4.80 26.26
N PRO A 626 -14.24 5.77 25.56
CA PRO A 626 -13.00 5.55 24.82
C PRO A 626 -11.85 4.93 25.65
N ALA A 627 -11.72 5.31 26.92
CA ALA A 627 -10.76 4.73 27.86
C ALA A 627 -11.08 3.27 28.22
N ASP A 628 -12.36 2.90 28.26
CA ASP A 628 -12.77 1.53 28.57
C ASP A 628 -12.50 0.60 27.39
N LYS A 629 -12.64 1.09 26.13
CA LYS A 629 -12.26 0.34 24.93
C LYS A 629 -10.75 0.01 24.94
N LEU A 630 -9.91 0.98 25.34
CA LEU A 630 -8.48 0.75 25.52
C LEU A 630 -8.21 -0.33 26.58
N SER A 631 -8.87 -0.25 27.73
CA SER A 631 -8.74 -1.23 28.83
C SER A 631 -9.19 -2.62 28.42
N ALA A 632 -10.23 -2.75 27.58
CA ALA A 632 -10.70 -4.02 27.03
C ALA A 632 -9.62 -4.68 26.15
N ILE A 633 -8.94 -3.91 25.31
CA ILE A 633 -7.82 -4.40 24.50
C ILE A 633 -6.66 -4.86 25.41
N GLU A 634 -6.31 -4.09 26.44
CA GLU A 634 -5.26 -4.46 27.39
C GLU A 634 -5.60 -5.72 28.19
N ALA A 635 -6.88 -5.92 28.52
CA ALA A 635 -7.36 -7.14 29.15
C ALA A 635 -7.19 -8.37 28.24
N LEU A 636 -7.39 -8.25 26.93
CA LEU A 636 -7.11 -9.31 25.95
C LEU A 636 -5.60 -9.59 25.83
N TYR A 637 -4.76 -8.57 25.84
CA TYR A 637 -3.30 -8.74 25.89
C TYR A 637 -2.82 -9.47 27.14
N SER A 638 -3.42 -9.16 28.30
CA SER A 638 -3.08 -9.83 29.56
C SER A 638 -3.35 -11.34 29.54
N ARG A 639 -4.27 -11.77 28.65
CA ARG A 639 -4.58 -13.18 28.36
C ARG A 639 -3.73 -13.77 27.24
N ASN A 640 -2.69 -13.04 26.80
CA ASN A 640 -1.74 -13.43 25.74
C ASN A 640 -2.36 -13.53 24.33
N HIS A 641 -3.45 -12.79 24.07
CA HIS A 641 -4.03 -12.69 22.73
C HIS A 641 -3.34 -11.63 21.86
N ARG A 642 -3.36 -11.83 20.56
CA ARG A 642 -2.91 -10.89 19.54
C ARG A 642 -4.12 -10.19 18.94
N VAL A 643 -4.33 -8.95 19.33
CA VAL A 643 -5.58 -8.24 19.10
C VAL A 643 -5.43 -7.23 17.96
N GLY A 644 -6.30 -7.32 16.93
CA GLY A 644 -6.56 -6.24 16.01
C GLY A 644 -7.74 -5.40 16.49
N MET A 645 -7.73 -4.09 16.22
CA MET A 645 -8.87 -3.18 16.48
C MET A 645 -9.34 -2.55 15.18
N VAL A 646 -10.66 -2.52 14.98
CA VAL A 646 -11.30 -1.86 13.82
C VAL A 646 -12.16 -0.72 14.31
N GLY A 647 -12.00 0.45 13.75
CA GLY A 647 -12.78 1.64 14.06
C GLY A 647 -12.84 2.65 12.91
N ASP A 648 -13.72 3.64 13.00
CA ASP A 648 -13.94 4.65 11.97
C ASP A 648 -13.58 6.07 12.42
N GLY A 649 -13.36 6.30 13.71
CA GLY A 649 -13.38 7.62 14.27
C GLY A 649 -12.26 8.00 15.23
N ILE A 650 -12.28 9.28 15.59
CA ILE A 650 -11.35 9.91 16.56
C ILE A 650 -11.49 9.26 17.94
N ASN A 651 -12.69 8.80 18.30
CA ASN A 651 -12.98 8.18 19.59
C ASN A 651 -12.22 6.85 19.79
N ASP A 652 -11.92 6.15 18.70
CA ASP A 652 -11.23 4.86 18.71
C ASP A 652 -9.71 4.98 18.54
N ALA A 653 -9.20 6.18 18.24
CA ALA A 653 -7.77 6.40 17.98
C ALA A 653 -6.85 5.85 19.09
N PRO A 654 -7.13 6.01 20.39
CA PRO A 654 -6.30 5.40 21.44
C PRO A 654 -6.31 3.86 21.41
N ALA A 655 -7.46 3.24 21.13
CA ALA A 655 -7.62 1.80 21.02
C ALA A 655 -6.95 1.26 19.76
N LEU A 656 -7.09 1.96 18.62
CA LEU A 656 -6.42 1.64 17.36
C LEU A 656 -4.90 1.67 17.50
N ALA A 657 -4.35 2.73 18.11
CA ALA A 657 -2.91 2.86 18.34
C ALA A 657 -2.35 1.82 19.31
N ARG A 658 -3.17 1.31 20.23
CA ARG A 658 -2.75 0.33 21.25
C ARG A 658 -2.83 -1.10 20.75
N ALA A 659 -3.68 -1.39 19.78
CA ALA A 659 -3.82 -2.71 19.19
C ALA A 659 -2.52 -3.19 18.53
N GLU A 660 -2.36 -4.52 18.34
CA GLU A 660 -1.26 -5.09 17.55
C GLU A 660 -1.31 -4.60 16.10
N ILE A 661 -2.54 -4.44 15.57
CA ILE A 661 -2.83 -3.82 14.28
C ILE A 661 -4.13 -3.02 14.41
N GLY A 662 -4.05 -1.72 14.20
CA GLY A 662 -5.21 -0.85 14.06
C GLY A 662 -5.71 -0.82 12.61
N PHE A 663 -7.01 -1.06 12.41
CA PHE A 663 -7.67 -1.00 11.10
C PHE A 663 -8.63 0.19 11.06
N ALA A 664 -8.46 1.11 10.12
CA ALA A 664 -9.38 2.20 9.89
C ALA A 664 -10.29 1.94 8.69
N MET A 665 -11.58 2.28 8.84
CA MET A 665 -12.55 2.35 7.75
C MET A 665 -12.39 3.69 7.03
N ALA A 666 -11.71 3.72 5.86
CA ALA A 666 -11.23 4.97 5.26
C ALA A 666 -12.30 5.76 4.48
N ALA A 667 -13.36 5.12 3.97
CA ALA A 667 -14.39 5.81 3.20
C ALA A 667 -15.33 6.66 4.09
N ALA A 668 -15.56 6.21 5.34
CA ALA A 668 -16.36 6.91 6.35
C ALA A 668 -15.49 7.58 7.43
N GLY A 669 -14.23 7.14 7.58
CA GLY A 669 -13.32 7.56 8.63
C GLY A 669 -12.80 8.99 8.48
N THR A 670 -12.44 9.59 9.60
CA THR A 670 -11.75 10.87 9.63
C THR A 670 -10.29 10.71 9.21
N ASP A 671 -9.68 11.78 8.70
CA ASP A 671 -8.25 11.80 8.38
C ASP A 671 -7.39 11.34 9.57
N THR A 672 -7.78 11.69 10.79
CA THR A 672 -7.13 11.26 12.03
C THR A 672 -7.15 9.75 12.25
N ALA A 673 -8.26 9.05 11.93
CA ALA A 673 -8.33 7.60 12.04
C ALA A 673 -7.41 6.92 11.03
N ILE A 674 -7.38 7.44 9.80
CA ILE A 674 -6.47 6.96 8.75
C ILE A 674 -5.01 7.19 9.15
N GLU A 675 -4.68 8.32 9.76
CA GLU A 675 -3.33 8.63 10.22
C GLU A 675 -2.88 7.76 11.40
N THR A 676 -3.80 7.41 12.29
CA THR A 676 -3.49 6.61 13.49
C THR A 676 -3.41 5.12 13.22
N ALA A 677 -4.25 4.59 12.33
CA ALA A 677 -4.31 3.17 12.04
C ALA A 677 -3.10 2.66 11.24
N ASP A 678 -2.76 1.39 11.43
CA ASP A 678 -1.68 0.69 10.73
C ASP A 678 -2.09 0.17 9.35
N VAL A 679 -3.39 -0.12 9.22
CA VAL A 679 -4.04 -0.60 8.00
C VAL A 679 -5.29 0.21 7.75
N ALA A 680 -5.44 0.80 6.56
CA ALA A 680 -6.64 1.51 6.15
C ALA A 680 -7.36 0.74 5.03
N LEU A 681 -8.68 0.58 5.18
CA LEU A 681 -9.56 -0.01 4.18
C LEU A 681 -10.17 1.12 3.36
N MET A 682 -9.89 1.17 2.04
CA MET A 682 -10.24 2.30 1.18
C MET A 682 -11.72 2.40 0.84
N ASP A 683 -12.47 1.36 1.11
CA ASP A 683 -13.93 1.31 1.12
C ASP A 683 -14.42 0.84 2.50
N ASP A 684 -15.72 0.88 2.73
CA ASP A 684 -16.31 0.48 4.01
C ASP A 684 -16.63 -1.02 4.07
N ASP A 685 -15.89 -1.87 3.35
CA ASP A 685 -16.10 -3.31 3.30
C ASP A 685 -15.23 -4.08 4.29
N LEU A 686 -15.83 -4.59 5.35
CA LEU A 686 -15.17 -5.41 6.36
C LEU A 686 -14.58 -6.71 5.84
N ARG A 687 -15.02 -7.24 4.68
CA ARG A 687 -14.47 -8.46 4.05
C ARG A 687 -13.01 -8.31 3.64
N LYS A 688 -12.51 -7.09 3.60
CA LYS A 688 -11.09 -6.81 3.37
C LYS A 688 -10.19 -7.22 4.52
N ILE A 689 -10.71 -7.29 5.76
CA ILE A 689 -9.91 -7.75 6.90
C ILE A 689 -9.58 -9.25 6.78
N PRO A 690 -10.54 -10.18 6.57
CA PRO A 690 -10.19 -11.56 6.26
C PRO A 690 -9.29 -11.69 5.02
N THR A 691 -9.45 -10.83 4.02
CA THR A 691 -8.58 -10.79 2.83
C THR A 691 -7.15 -10.39 3.18
N PHE A 692 -6.98 -9.38 4.04
CA PHE A 692 -5.69 -8.97 4.60
C PHE A 692 -5.02 -10.11 5.36
N ILE A 693 -5.74 -10.80 6.25
CA ILE A 693 -5.21 -11.91 7.05
C ILE A 693 -4.77 -13.07 6.15
N LYS A 694 -5.57 -13.43 5.13
CA LYS A 694 -5.19 -14.45 4.11
C LYS A 694 -3.92 -14.05 3.37
N LEU A 695 -3.79 -12.78 2.98
CA LEU A 695 -2.60 -12.27 2.29
C LEU A 695 -1.38 -12.27 3.21
N SER A 696 -1.53 -11.87 4.47
CA SER A 696 -0.50 -11.90 5.50
C SER A 696 0.03 -13.33 5.71
N ARG A 697 -0.85 -14.31 5.95
CA ARG A 697 -0.49 -15.73 6.09
C ARG A 697 0.25 -16.26 4.86
N ARG A 698 -0.20 -15.88 3.66
CA ARG A 698 0.42 -16.29 2.41
C ARG A 698 1.81 -15.66 2.23
N THR A 699 1.97 -14.37 2.58
CA THR A 699 3.26 -13.67 2.53
C THR A 699 4.27 -14.32 3.47
N SER A 700 3.87 -14.59 4.71
CA SER A 700 4.69 -15.31 5.69
C SER A 700 5.06 -16.73 5.24
N ALA A 701 4.12 -17.46 4.63
CA ALA A 701 4.41 -18.79 4.09
C ALA A 701 5.46 -18.74 2.98
N VAL A 702 5.38 -17.76 2.06
CA VAL A 702 6.37 -17.54 1.00
C VAL A 702 7.73 -17.17 1.59
N LEU A 703 7.76 -16.29 2.60
CA LEU A 703 9.01 -15.94 3.31
C LEU A 703 9.66 -17.17 3.94
N LYS A 704 8.89 -17.99 4.68
CA LYS A 704 9.37 -19.23 5.28
C LYS A 704 9.91 -20.21 4.24
N GLN A 705 9.19 -20.40 3.13
CA GLN A 705 9.64 -21.25 2.00
C GLN A 705 10.97 -20.77 1.43
N ASN A 706 11.11 -19.47 1.19
CA ASN A 706 12.31 -18.87 0.64
C ASN A 706 13.50 -19.01 1.58
N ILE A 707 13.31 -18.76 2.87
CA ILE A 707 14.35 -18.91 3.90
C ILE A 707 14.82 -20.36 3.98
N VAL A 708 13.88 -21.32 4.04
CA VAL A 708 14.22 -22.76 4.11
C VAL A 708 14.98 -23.19 2.86
N LEU A 709 14.52 -22.80 1.67
CA LEU A 709 15.19 -23.12 0.40
C LEU A 709 16.62 -22.58 0.38
N ALA A 710 16.81 -21.31 0.76
CA ALA A 710 18.13 -20.67 0.80
C ALA A 710 19.07 -21.38 1.79
N ILE A 711 18.60 -21.71 2.99
CA ILE A 711 19.42 -22.36 4.03
C ILE A 711 19.78 -23.79 3.62
N VAL A 712 18.81 -24.59 3.15
CA VAL A 712 19.03 -26.00 2.77
C VAL A 712 20.06 -26.09 1.63
N THR A 713 19.93 -25.26 0.61
CA THR A 713 20.90 -25.23 -0.49
C THR A 713 22.30 -24.85 0.00
N LYS A 714 22.41 -23.87 0.91
CA LYS A 714 23.71 -23.48 1.46
C LYS A 714 24.37 -24.58 2.28
N VAL A 715 23.62 -25.21 3.16
CA VAL A 715 24.14 -26.32 3.98
C VAL A 715 24.63 -27.47 3.07
N LEU A 716 23.87 -27.80 2.02
CA LEU A 716 24.26 -28.80 1.04
C LEU A 716 25.60 -28.44 0.35
N PHE A 717 25.70 -27.21 -0.19
CA PHE A 717 26.90 -26.79 -0.92
C PHE A 717 28.12 -26.61 0.00
N ILE A 718 27.93 -26.18 1.25
CA ILE A 718 29.01 -26.15 2.26
C ILE A 718 29.51 -27.59 2.49
N GLY A 719 28.62 -28.58 2.63
CA GLY A 719 29.00 -29.99 2.76
C GLY A 719 29.79 -30.52 1.56
N ILE A 720 29.34 -30.21 0.34
CA ILE A 720 30.03 -30.57 -0.91
C ILE A 720 31.43 -29.87 -0.99
N THR A 721 31.54 -28.63 -0.51
CA THR A 721 32.80 -27.88 -0.47
C THR A 721 33.81 -28.56 0.50
N PHE A 722 33.37 -28.93 1.68
CA PHE A 722 34.24 -29.67 2.61
C PHE A 722 34.66 -31.02 2.06
N ALA A 723 33.81 -31.72 1.31
CA ALA A 723 34.14 -32.95 0.61
C ALA A 723 35.15 -32.75 -0.56
N GLY A 724 35.44 -31.49 -0.93
CA GLY A 724 36.38 -31.17 -2.02
C GLY A 724 35.78 -31.37 -3.43
N LEU A 725 34.46 -31.49 -3.55
CA LEU A 725 33.76 -31.76 -4.81
C LEU A 725 33.17 -30.49 -5.46
N ALA A 726 33.11 -29.38 -4.73
CA ALA A 726 32.53 -28.11 -5.22
C ALA A 726 33.59 -27.30 -6.02
N THR A 727 33.17 -26.76 -7.14
CA THR A 727 33.93 -25.74 -7.88
C THR A 727 33.34 -24.35 -7.61
N MET A 728 34.11 -23.28 -7.84
CA MET A 728 33.67 -21.90 -7.60
C MET A 728 32.47 -21.53 -8.48
N TRP A 729 32.48 -21.91 -9.76
CA TRP A 729 31.37 -21.60 -10.66
C TRP A 729 30.09 -22.38 -10.31
N MET A 730 30.20 -23.63 -9.85
CA MET A 730 29.05 -24.41 -9.33
C MET A 730 28.44 -23.70 -8.13
N ALA A 731 29.26 -23.16 -7.23
CA ALA A 731 28.81 -22.42 -6.06
C ALA A 731 28.01 -21.17 -6.45
N VAL A 732 28.53 -20.37 -7.36
CA VAL A 732 27.84 -19.16 -7.87
C VAL A 732 26.55 -19.52 -8.61
N PHE A 733 26.59 -20.53 -9.48
CA PHE A 733 25.44 -20.96 -10.24
C PHE A 733 24.29 -21.45 -9.34
N ALA A 734 24.62 -22.19 -8.28
CA ALA A 734 23.64 -22.64 -7.31
C ALA A 734 23.03 -21.47 -6.51
N ASP A 735 23.86 -20.51 -6.04
CA ASP A 735 23.39 -19.33 -5.32
C ASP A 735 22.50 -18.44 -6.19
N MET A 736 22.89 -18.22 -7.45
CA MET A 736 22.07 -17.52 -8.44
C MET A 736 20.73 -18.23 -8.73
N GLY A 737 20.77 -19.55 -8.91
CA GLY A 737 19.57 -20.35 -9.15
C GLY A 737 18.57 -20.21 -8.00
N VAL A 738 19.05 -20.31 -6.77
CA VAL A 738 18.21 -20.12 -5.57
C VAL A 738 17.72 -18.68 -5.47
N SER A 739 18.57 -17.67 -5.74
CA SER A 739 18.18 -16.26 -5.73
C SER A 739 17.05 -15.98 -6.72
N LEU A 740 17.11 -16.54 -7.93
CA LEU A 740 16.02 -16.45 -8.91
C LEU A 740 14.75 -17.13 -8.43
N LEU A 741 14.86 -18.34 -7.89
CA LEU A 741 13.70 -19.09 -7.38
C LEU A 741 12.97 -18.35 -6.27
N VAL A 742 13.70 -17.80 -5.29
CA VAL A 742 13.09 -17.06 -4.17
C VAL A 742 12.46 -15.75 -4.64
N VAL A 743 13.07 -15.06 -5.62
CA VAL A 743 12.50 -13.85 -6.23
C VAL A 743 11.21 -14.17 -6.97
N PHE A 744 11.21 -15.19 -7.84
CA PHE A 744 10.00 -15.59 -8.56
C PHE A 744 8.89 -16.06 -7.62
N ASN A 745 9.24 -16.77 -6.53
CA ASN A 745 8.30 -17.17 -5.51
C ASN A 745 7.68 -15.95 -4.79
N GLY A 746 8.49 -14.92 -4.49
CA GLY A 746 8.00 -13.65 -3.93
C GLY A 746 7.07 -12.90 -4.88
N LEU A 747 7.47 -12.74 -6.15
CA LEU A 747 6.67 -12.07 -7.19
C LEU A 747 5.34 -12.79 -7.49
N ARG A 748 5.19 -14.07 -7.12
CA ARG A 748 3.93 -14.81 -7.24
C ARG A 748 2.78 -14.16 -6.45
N LEU A 749 3.09 -13.40 -5.40
CA LEU A 749 2.10 -12.65 -4.62
C LEU A 749 1.38 -11.57 -5.44
N LEU A 750 2.03 -11.03 -6.49
CA LEU A 750 1.45 -10.01 -7.38
C LEU A 750 0.39 -10.56 -8.34
N LYS A 751 0.37 -11.87 -8.58
CA LYS A 751 -0.47 -12.48 -9.64
C LYS A 751 -1.89 -12.85 -9.19
N LYS A 752 -2.26 -12.61 -7.94
CA LYS A 752 -3.60 -13.00 -7.42
C LYS A 752 -4.22 -11.94 -6.55
#